data_f4d6ef4550abe24e2ec7d927a514b65e
#
_entry.id   f4d6ef4550abe24e2ec7d927a514b65e
#
_cell.length_a   1.000
_cell.length_b   1.000
_cell.length_c   1.000
_cell.angle_alpha   90.00
_cell.angle_beta   90.00
_cell.angle_gamma   90.00
#
_symmetry.space_group_name_H-M   'P 1'
#
loop_
_entity.id
_entity.type
_entity.pdbx_description
1 polymer ?
#
loop_
_entity_poly.entity_id
_entity_poly.type
_entity_poly.pdbx_seq_one_letter_code
_entity_poly.pdbx_strand_id
1 'polypeptide(L)'
;MKYNMWFMFIVAVLIVSQITGADPGPLVLFYNSPAVYQSDVTSNEALPIGNGKLAAMVYGGMSEEIIQFNEDTVWAGHPHDYAHAGAAGYLQQIRDYVWAGQGRAAWNAAANTFMSVPLRQCPYQPTAELRLAFNHSGTTNYRRQLDLTTATASVRYTTGGVTYSRDYFASYPDNVIVVRLTAGQAGKISFTCSLTTPHTVVSNSVSGNDVVLRGAVDHVGRNGLASDIEFETRVRILCEGGSISSSGQSLVVSQADAVTLVLGAASNFVNYNDISGDPGSLCLQTVADAAAKGFPALRQAQLNDYQALFNRVTLDLGTSDKTNNPTNERLDAIEAGVDAAKNDWSLFNADDLQLVALNFQMARYLLISGSRPGSQPLGLQGKWNNELEPSWEGKMTLNINEEMNYWAAEVTNLAECHQPLLDLTRDLSETGAVVANVHYDADGWMVHHNTDLWRGAAPINNAGGLWPTGAAWLCMHLWWHYEYGGDVNYLEEVYPLMKGAAEFFADTLVQDPRPGSAGYLLTNPTHSPEQPNPALGDDGEIVAGTTMDSQLIRGLFTYVMKAGEILDVDADFRQQLQQMRAQLPPNQIGRYGQLQEWLEDVDVPNTHRHLSHLVDLMPAGNITPHHTPEMAAAAEVVLNWKGDDTNNTAWSQAWKMCCRTRLLQGNHAYMILNKILAKSHTDNMTFSRKGNENQIDGNLGVLMGTAEMFLQSHQGEVYLLPALPDKMVAGSVTGLRARGGFTVGITWQNNALSTATIYSSRGSTCRIRSAWPIVVAEGTKSVALQSPGENLYEFTTQAGHIYTVTAYSCPIPIPYDLDNDCQVNFTDFVVLASEWIDNGGGEGVDLADLAQLALDWLECRRDPAGTCWQ
;
A
#
# COMPACT_ATOMS: atom_id res chain seq x y z
N MET A 1 3.28 34.43 -12.41
CA MET A 1 3.21 33.23 -13.29
C MET A 1 2.67 31.96 -12.60
N LYS A 2 2.38 31.97 -11.30
CA LYS A 2 1.89 30.80 -10.55
C LYS A 2 0.35 30.63 -10.51
N TYR A 3 -0.42 31.55 -11.03
CA TYR A 3 -1.91 31.51 -10.98
C TYR A 3 -2.61 30.87 -12.19
N ASN A 4 -1.90 30.67 -13.32
CA ASN A 4 -2.54 30.13 -14.54
C ASN A 4 -2.52 28.59 -14.65
N MET A 5 -1.74 27.90 -13.80
CA MET A 5 -1.66 26.43 -13.86
C MET A 5 -2.86 25.73 -13.18
N TRP A 6 -3.46 26.38 -12.17
CA TRP A 6 -4.64 25.85 -11.47
C TRP A 6 -5.93 25.91 -12.32
N PHE A 7 -6.04 26.89 -13.20
CA PHE A 7 -7.24 27.03 -14.06
C PHE A 7 -7.29 26.01 -15.21
N MET A 8 -6.11 25.55 -15.67
CA MET A 8 -6.05 24.49 -16.69
C MET A 8 -6.37 23.10 -16.12
N PHE A 9 -6.05 22.84 -14.84
CA PHE A 9 -6.39 21.57 -14.20
C PHE A 9 -7.90 21.38 -13.99
N ILE A 10 -8.62 22.45 -13.67
CA ILE A 10 -10.10 22.44 -13.50
C ILE A 10 -10.80 22.25 -14.85
N VAL A 11 -10.28 22.81 -15.94
CA VAL A 11 -10.87 22.66 -17.28
C VAL A 11 -10.60 21.27 -17.88
N ALA A 12 -9.45 20.67 -17.60
CA ALA A 12 -9.16 19.30 -18.07
C ALA A 12 -10.03 18.24 -17.38
N VAL A 13 -10.35 18.42 -16.09
CA VAL A 13 -11.26 17.53 -15.34
C VAL A 13 -12.71 17.66 -15.81
N LEU A 14 -13.12 18.85 -16.27
CA LEU A 14 -14.49 19.10 -16.76
C LEU A 14 -14.77 18.59 -18.19
N ILE A 15 -13.75 18.33 -19.01
CA ILE A 15 -13.95 17.79 -20.38
C ILE A 15 -14.03 16.25 -20.39
N VAL A 16 -13.53 15.56 -19.35
CA VAL A 16 -13.64 14.09 -19.22
C VAL A 16 -15.05 13.65 -18.74
N SER A 17 -15.90 14.55 -18.28
CA SER A 17 -17.21 14.23 -17.69
C SER A 17 -18.36 13.99 -18.70
N GLN A 18 -18.08 13.71 -19.97
CA GLN A 18 -19.10 13.32 -20.96
C GLN A 18 -18.88 11.95 -21.61
N ILE A 19 -18.13 11.06 -20.96
CA ILE A 19 -18.27 9.64 -21.26
C ILE A 19 -19.31 9.12 -20.27
N THR A 20 -20.45 8.67 -20.77
CA THR A 20 -21.53 8.06 -19.99
C THR A 20 -21.02 6.72 -19.40
N GLY A 21 -20.15 6.82 -18.39
CA GLY A 21 -19.90 5.72 -17.49
C GLY A 21 -21.16 5.47 -16.65
N ALA A 22 -21.43 4.22 -16.32
CA ALA A 22 -22.45 3.92 -15.32
C ALA A 22 -22.08 4.65 -14.00
N ASP A 23 -23.07 5.02 -13.19
CA ASP A 23 -22.83 5.57 -11.86
C ASP A 23 -22.05 4.52 -11.05
N PRO A 24 -20.83 4.82 -10.53
CA PRO A 24 -20.04 3.86 -9.77
C PRO A 24 -20.74 3.38 -8.48
N GLY A 25 -21.90 3.91 -8.19
CA GLY A 25 -22.65 3.65 -6.97
C GLY A 25 -22.07 4.35 -5.74
N PRO A 26 -22.74 4.27 -4.60
CA PRO A 26 -22.32 4.99 -3.41
C PRO A 26 -21.02 4.40 -2.84
N LEU A 27 -20.01 5.26 -2.66
CA LEU A 27 -18.76 4.92 -1.97
C LEU A 27 -18.92 5.11 -0.45
N VAL A 28 -19.84 4.34 0.13
CA VAL A 28 -20.27 4.46 1.53
C VAL A 28 -20.28 3.08 2.19
N LEU A 29 -19.52 2.95 3.26
CA LEU A 29 -19.68 1.85 4.21
C LEU A 29 -20.82 2.21 5.16
N PHE A 30 -21.79 1.32 5.39
CA PHE A 30 -22.84 1.60 6.37
C PHE A 30 -23.30 0.37 7.14
N TYR A 31 -23.86 0.62 8.34
CA TYR A 31 -24.30 -0.39 9.30
C TYR A 31 -25.55 0.08 10.02
N ASN A 32 -26.38 -0.87 10.46
CA ASN A 32 -27.65 -0.63 11.15
C ASN A 32 -27.54 -0.75 12.68
N SER A 33 -26.32 -0.92 13.21
CA SER A 33 -26.02 -1.02 14.63
C SER A 33 -24.73 -0.26 14.99
N PRO A 34 -24.56 0.19 16.25
CA PRO A 34 -23.30 0.68 16.77
C PRO A 34 -22.21 -0.39 16.68
N ALA A 35 -20.96 0.03 16.66
CA ALA A 35 -19.82 -0.87 16.86
C ALA A 35 -19.76 -1.32 18.32
N VAL A 36 -19.32 -2.57 18.53
CA VAL A 36 -19.07 -3.09 19.88
C VAL A 36 -17.74 -2.52 20.40
N TYR A 37 -17.80 -1.83 21.53
CA TYR A 37 -16.59 -1.35 22.18
C TYR A 37 -15.96 -2.44 23.03
N GLN A 38 -14.67 -2.70 22.80
CA GLN A 38 -13.83 -3.60 23.61
C GLN A 38 -12.54 -2.81 23.96
N SER A 39 -12.25 -2.69 25.24
CA SER A 39 -11.16 -1.84 25.74
C SER A 39 -9.75 -2.41 25.49
N ASP A 40 -9.65 -3.69 25.15
CA ASP A 40 -8.41 -4.47 25.08
C ASP A 40 -8.19 -5.12 23.70
N VAL A 41 -9.00 -4.76 22.70
CA VAL A 41 -8.91 -5.29 21.33
C VAL A 41 -9.18 -4.16 20.35
N THR A 42 -8.34 -4.05 19.31
CA THR A 42 -8.58 -3.11 18.21
C THR A 42 -9.95 -3.35 17.61
N SER A 43 -10.83 -2.34 17.64
CA SER A 43 -12.21 -2.51 17.18
C SER A 43 -12.28 -2.68 15.67
N ASN A 44 -12.70 -3.84 15.27
CA ASN A 44 -12.87 -4.24 13.90
C ASN A 44 -14.19 -3.76 13.27
N GLU A 45 -15.01 -3.04 14.03
CA GLU A 45 -16.32 -2.55 13.60
C GLU A 45 -16.40 -1.02 13.58
N ALA A 46 -15.62 -0.31 14.42
CA ALA A 46 -15.65 1.15 14.50
C ALA A 46 -15.15 1.79 13.19
N LEU A 47 -15.67 2.99 12.89
CA LEU A 47 -15.33 3.67 11.64
C LEU A 47 -14.01 4.44 11.79
N PRO A 48 -12.98 4.12 11.01
CA PRO A 48 -11.71 4.84 11.06
C PRO A 48 -11.82 6.21 10.40
N ILE A 49 -11.31 7.26 11.06
CA ILE A 49 -11.07 8.59 10.49
C ILE A 49 -9.64 9.02 10.80
N GLY A 50 -9.06 9.91 9.98
CA GLY A 50 -7.68 10.37 10.22
C GLY A 50 -7.24 11.48 9.28
N ASN A 51 -6.10 12.11 9.64
CA ASN A 51 -5.48 13.21 8.88
C ASN A 51 -3.95 13.04 8.72
N GLY A 52 -3.43 11.83 8.95
CA GLY A 52 -2.01 11.52 8.98
C GLY A 52 -1.40 11.57 10.38
N LYS A 53 -1.65 12.61 11.16
CA LYS A 53 -1.15 12.77 12.54
C LYS A 53 -2.15 12.28 13.58
N LEU A 54 -3.40 12.68 13.46
CA LEU A 54 -4.48 12.25 14.32
C LEU A 54 -5.32 11.20 13.61
N ALA A 55 -5.60 10.11 14.28
CA ALA A 55 -6.49 9.06 13.81
C ALA A 55 -7.49 8.71 14.91
N ALA A 56 -8.72 8.35 14.54
CA ALA A 56 -9.72 7.95 15.51
C ALA A 56 -10.63 6.82 14.99
N MET A 57 -11.17 6.07 15.94
CA MET A 57 -12.17 5.03 15.75
C MET A 57 -13.50 5.52 16.33
N VAL A 58 -14.53 5.65 15.48
CA VAL A 58 -15.87 6.13 15.84
C VAL A 58 -16.80 4.94 16.03
N TYR A 59 -17.25 4.73 17.26
CA TYR A 59 -18.08 3.56 17.63
C TYR A 59 -19.56 3.74 17.33
N GLY A 60 -20.06 4.97 17.37
CA GLY A 60 -21.45 5.29 17.05
C GLY A 60 -22.46 4.94 18.14
N GLY A 61 -22.04 4.89 19.40
CA GLY A 61 -22.90 4.58 20.52
C GLY A 61 -24.00 5.64 20.75
N MET A 62 -25.20 5.23 21.18
CA MET A 62 -26.35 6.12 21.30
C MET A 62 -26.49 6.74 22.70
N SER A 63 -26.35 5.95 23.76
CA SER A 63 -26.33 6.41 25.15
C SER A 63 -24.96 6.90 25.58
N GLU A 64 -23.92 6.31 25.09
CA GLU A 64 -22.54 6.72 25.23
C GLU A 64 -21.85 6.61 23.89
N GLU A 65 -21.27 7.69 23.41
CA GLU A 65 -20.37 7.71 22.26
C GLU A 65 -18.94 7.63 22.73
N ILE A 66 -18.17 6.75 22.13
CA ILE A 66 -16.74 6.65 22.35
C ILE A 66 -16.02 6.97 21.04
N ILE A 67 -15.04 7.84 21.12
CA ILE A 67 -14.11 8.15 20.05
C ILE A 67 -12.72 7.88 20.60
N GLN A 68 -12.20 6.68 20.33
CA GLN A 68 -10.82 6.34 20.66
C GLN A 68 -9.91 6.99 19.63
N PHE A 69 -8.81 7.62 20.04
CA PHE A 69 -7.93 8.30 19.10
C PHE A 69 -6.46 8.15 19.45
N ASN A 70 -5.65 8.32 18.42
CA ASN A 70 -4.20 8.26 18.44
C ASN A 70 -3.62 9.58 17.90
N GLU A 71 -2.50 9.96 18.47
CA GLU A 71 -1.57 10.95 17.92
C GLU A 71 -0.29 10.20 17.53
N ASP A 72 0.25 10.42 16.34
CA ASP A 72 1.20 9.54 15.66
C ASP A 72 2.61 9.51 16.28
N THR A 73 2.88 10.37 17.28
CA THR A 73 4.14 10.41 18.02
C THR A 73 4.02 9.96 19.49
N VAL A 74 2.85 9.49 19.90
CA VAL A 74 2.67 8.89 21.24
C VAL A 74 3.14 7.45 21.21
N TRP A 75 4.39 7.23 21.58
CA TRP A 75 5.08 5.94 21.65
C TRP A 75 5.72 5.76 23.02
N ALA A 76 6.03 4.53 23.39
CA ALA A 76 6.89 4.27 24.56
C ALA A 76 8.35 4.64 24.26
N GLY A 77 9.17 4.77 25.31
CA GLY A 77 10.60 5.02 25.22
C GLY A 77 11.01 6.49 25.17
N HIS A 78 12.23 6.73 24.73
CA HIS A 78 12.90 8.02 24.61
C HIS A 78 14.01 7.93 23.56
N PRO A 79 14.62 9.06 23.11
CA PRO A 79 15.78 9.03 22.22
C PRO A 79 16.90 8.16 22.77
N HIS A 80 17.36 7.17 22.01
CA HIS A 80 18.48 6.29 22.39
C HIS A 80 19.07 5.61 21.15
N ASP A 81 20.28 5.04 21.31
CA ASP A 81 20.94 4.27 20.28
C ASP A 81 20.69 2.77 20.49
N TYR A 82 20.31 2.07 19.43
CA TYR A 82 20.11 0.62 19.41
C TYR A 82 21.37 -0.18 19.06
N ALA A 83 22.47 0.47 18.65
CA ALA A 83 23.66 -0.24 18.22
C ALA A 83 24.33 -0.98 19.38
N HIS A 84 24.81 -2.18 19.13
CA HIS A 84 25.51 -3.02 20.12
C HIS A 84 27.00 -2.74 20.06
N ALA A 85 27.50 -1.98 20.99
CA ALA A 85 28.92 -1.61 21.05
C ALA A 85 29.85 -2.84 21.00
N GLY A 86 30.78 -2.84 20.04
CA GLY A 86 31.74 -3.92 19.83
C GLY A 86 31.26 -5.10 18.97
N ALA A 87 30.05 -5.04 18.41
CA ALA A 87 29.50 -6.10 17.56
C ALA A 87 30.40 -6.46 16.37
N ALA A 88 31.03 -5.46 15.71
CA ALA A 88 31.93 -5.71 14.59
C ALA A 88 33.07 -6.70 14.90
N GLY A 89 33.55 -6.72 16.16
CA GLY A 89 34.58 -7.67 16.60
C GLY A 89 34.20 -9.14 16.50
N TYR A 90 32.89 -9.44 16.41
CA TYR A 90 32.36 -10.80 16.31
C TYR A 90 31.87 -11.19 14.92
N LEU A 91 31.79 -10.23 14.01
CA LEU A 91 31.25 -10.43 12.66
C LEU A 91 31.98 -11.55 11.91
N GLN A 92 33.32 -11.55 11.95
CA GLN A 92 34.11 -12.58 11.26
C GLN A 92 33.86 -13.98 11.85
N GLN A 93 33.72 -14.10 13.18
CA GLN A 93 33.40 -15.38 13.82
C GLN A 93 32.02 -15.90 13.39
N ILE A 94 31.03 -15.03 13.28
CA ILE A 94 29.68 -15.39 12.77
C ILE A 94 29.78 -15.86 11.33
N ARG A 95 30.49 -15.12 10.46
CA ARG A 95 30.74 -15.48 9.06
C ARG A 95 31.40 -16.86 8.94
N ASP A 96 32.39 -17.15 9.76
CA ASP A 96 33.12 -18.42 9.75
C ASP A 96 32.20 -19.60 10.14
N TYR A 97 31.32 -19.41 11.13
CA TYR A 97 30.30 -20.41 11.47
C TYR A 97 29.32 -20.67 10.32
N VAL A 98 28.87 -19.62 9.64
CA VAL A 98 28.00 -19.76 8.47
C VAL A 98 28.70 -20.52 7.35
N TRP A 99 29.96 -20.16 7.02
CA TRP A 99 30.75 -20.87 6.00
C TRP A 99 31.00 -22.35 6.35
N ALA A 100 31.11 -22.67 7.62
CA ALA A 100 31.28 -24.04 8.10
C ALA A 100 29.95 -24.83 8.15
N GLY A 101 28.80 -24.23 7.80
CA GLY A 101 27.48 -24.87 7.94
C GLY A 101 27.05 -25.07 9.40
N GLN A 102 27.63 -24.32 10.34
CA GLN A 102 27.36 -24.40 11.78
C GLN A 102 26.30 -23.36 12.19
N GLY A 103 25.09 -23.46 11.62
CA GLY A 103 24.04 -22.49 11.78
C GLY A 103 23.67 -22.19 13.23
N ARG A 104 23.58 -23.20 14.10
CA ARG A 104 23.33 -23.01 15.54
C ARG A 104 24.45 -22.24 16.25
N ALA A 105 25.71 -22.44 15.88
CA ALA A 105 26.82 -21.67 16.43
C ALA A 105 26.78 -20.23 15.96
N ALA A 106 26.47 -19.98 14.68
CA ALA A 106 26.25 -18.66 14.13
C ALA A 106 25.08 -17.92 14.83
N TRP A 107 23.95 -18.61 15.03
CA TRP A 107 22.80 -18.09 15.76
C TRP A 107 23.15 -17.69 17.20
N ASN A 108 23.81 -18.57 17.96
CA ASN A 108 24.18 -18.30 19.35
C ASN A 108 25.19 -17.15 19.44
N ALA A 109 26.17 -17.10 18.56
CA ALA A 109 27.12 -16.00 18.49
C ALA A 109 26.40 -14.67 18.23
N ALA A 110 25.55 -14.62 17.19
CA ALA A 110 24.78 -13.44 16.83
C ALA A 110 23.85 -13.00 17.97
N ALA A 111 23.11 -13.92 18.57
CA ALA A 111 22.17 -13.64 19.65
C ALA A 111 22.84 -12.98 20.88
N ASN A 112 24.11 -13.31 21.14
CA ASN A 112 24.83 -12.83 22.33
C ASN A 112 25.66 -11.56 22.07
N THR A 113 26.05 -11.28 20.85
CA THR A 113 27.08 -10.26 20.54
C THR A 113 26.75 -9.31 19.40
N PHE A 114 25.66 -9.55 18.68
CA PHE A 114 25.38 -8.81 17.46
C PHE A 114 23.96 -8.23 17.40
N MET A 115 23.06 -8.64 18.30
CA MET A 115 21.71 -8.09 18.36
C MET A 115 21.70 -6.71 19.00
N SER A 116 20.66 -5.94 18.74
CA SER A 116 20.45 -4.60 19.32
C SER A 116 20.44 -4.58 20.85
N VAL A 117 20.75 -3.43 21.41
CA VAL A 117 20.67 -3.17 22.87
C VAL A 117 19.90 -1.87 23.08
N PRO A 118 18.64 -1.95 23.59
CA PRO A 118 17.89 -3.13 24.02
C PRO A 118 17.52 -4.04 22.84
N LEU A 119 17.22 -5.31 23.13
CA LEU A 119 16.90 -6.33 22.11
C LEU A 119 15.58 -6.07 21.35
N ARG A 120 14.68 -5.29 21.92
CA ARG A 120 13.37 -4.99 21.33
C ARG A 120 13.19 -3.50 21.17
N GLN A 121 12.39 -3.12 20.20
CA GLN A 121 12.00 -1.74 19.92
C GLN A 121 10.79 -1.32 20.77
N CYS A 122 10.46 -0.03 20.73
CA CYS A 122 9.42 0.56 21.52
C CYS A 122 8.04 0.40 20.85
N PRO A 123 6.95 0.17 21.62
CA PRO A 123 5.61 0.03 21.06
C PRO A 123 4.93 1.38 20.82
N TYR A 124 4.14 1.44 19.73
CA TYR A 124 3.17 2.50 19.47
C TYR A 124 2.05 2.46 20.50
N GLN A 125 1.58 3.63 20.99
CA GLN A 125 0.65 3.73 22.11
C GLN A 125 -0.67 4.40 21.72
N PRO A 126 -1.82 3.95 22.30
CA PRO A 126 -3.07 4.70 22.22
C PRO A 126 -2.95 6.01 23.01
N THR A 127 -3.56 7.10 22.51
CA THR A 127 -3.47 8.40 23.20
C THR A 127 -4.56 8.57 24.24
N ALA A 128 -5.83 8.59 23.82
CA ALA A 128 -6.95 8.82 24.72
C ALA A 128 -8.29 8.44 24.10
N GLU A 129 -9.36 8.57 24.87
CA GLU A 129 -10.74 8.45 24.43
C GLU A 129 -11.53 9.71 24.77
N LEU A 130 -12.26 10.24 23.80
CA LEU A 130 -13.31 11.20 24.00
C LEU A 130 -14.63 10.45 24.25
N ARG A 131 -15.25 10.71 25.39
CA ARG A 131 -16.53 10.10 25.81
C ARG A 131 -17.63 11.14 25.90
N LEU A 132 -18.76 10.86 25.24
CA LEU A 132 -19.95 11.71 25.25
C LEU A 132 -21.10 10.88 25.79
N ALA A 133 -21.52 11.19 27.04
CA ALA A 133 -22.61 10.49 27.70
C ALA A 133 -23.94 11.22 27.47
N PHE A 134 -24.90 10.54 26.85
CA PHE A 134 -26.23 11.03 26.52
C PHE A 134 -27.29 10.32 27.37
N ASN A 135 -28.39 10.98 27.64
CA ASN A 135 -29.55 10.35 28.27
C ASN A 135 -30.57 9.88 27.20
N HIS A 136 -30.09 9.06 26.26
CA HIS A 136 -30.87 8.54 25.13
C HIS A 136 -31.20 7.07 25.37
N SER A 137 -32.46 6.68 25.12
CA SER A 137 -32.97 5.32 25.24
C SER A 137 -34.09 5.09 24.24
N GLY A 138 -34.43 3.83 23.96
CA GLY A 138 -35.53 3.50 23.07
C GLY A 138 -35.31 4.00 21.64
N THR A 139 -34.10 3.85 21.12
CA THR A 139 -33.68 4.38 19.83
C THR A 139 -34.19 3.54 18.65
N THR A 140 -34.52 4.23 17.55
CA THR A 140 -34.99 3.62 16.29
C THR A 140 -34.32 4.31 15.11
N ASN A 141 -34.45 3.73 13.90
CA ASN A 141 -33.89 4.26 12.67
C ASN A 141 -32.38 4.56 12.76
N TYR A 142 -31.64 3.65 13.39
CA TYR A 142 -30.21 3.77 13.54
C TYR A 142 -29.51 3.54 12.21
N ARG A 143 -28.52 4.40 11.89
CA ARG A 143 -27.57 4.22 10.80
C ARG A 143 -26.24 4.83 11.18
N ARG A 144 -25.19 4.06 11.00
CA ARG A 144 -23.80 4.49 11.10
C ARG A 144 -23.15 4.30 9.74
N GLN A 145 -22.38 5.28 9.25
CA GLN A 145 -21.77 5.20 7.94
C GLN A 145 -20.45 5.96 7.85
N LEU A 146 -19.59 5.55 6.92
CA LEU A 146 -18.40 6.27 6.47
C LEU A 146 -18.55 6.58 4.98
N ASP A 147 -18.67 7.85 4.65
CA ASP A 147 -18.71 8.34 3.26
C ASP A 147 -17.27 8.64 2.82
N LEU A 148 -16.76 7.81 1.91
CA LEU A 148 -15.40 7.93 1.40
C LEU A 148 -15.22 9.16 0.49
N THR A 149 -16.29 9.68 -0.12
CA THR A 149 -16.19 10.84 -1.01
C THR A 149 -15.94 12.14 -0.24
N THR A 150 -16.29 12.14 1.04
CA THR A 150 -16.18 13.30 1.92
C THR A 150 -15.31 13.04 3.16
N ALA A 151 -14.76 11.83 3.32
CA ALA A 151 -14.03 11.39 4.51
C ALA A 151 -14.79 11.69 5.81
N THR A 152 -16.07 11.36 5.83
CA THR A 152 -16.96 11.67 6.96
C THR A 152 -17.59 10.41 7.51
N ALA A 153 -17.33 10.12 8.78
CA ALA A 153 -18.14 9.20 9.55
C ALA A 153 -19.39 9.93 10.04
N SER A 154 -20.53 9.27 10.03
CA SER A 154 -21.78 9.84 10.57
C SER A 154 -22.62 8.80 11.28
N VAL A 155 -23.38 9.26 12.27
CA VAL A 155 -24.33 8.47 13.06
C VAL A 155 -25.66 9.19 13.11
N ARG A 156 -26.73 8.49 12.75
CA ARG A 156 -28.10 9.01 12.76
C ARG A 156 -29.03 8.03 13.45
N TYR A 157 -29.90 8.54 14.33
CA TYR A 157 -30.94 7.75 15.00
C TYR A 157 -32.07 8.64 15.51
N THR A 158 -33.18 8.04 15.89
CA THR A 158 -34.36 8.72 16.46
C THR A 158 -34.60 8.21 17.88
N THR A 159 -34.78 9.12 18.83
CA THR A 159 -35.27 8.83 20.20
C THR A 159 -36.19 9.91 20.69
N GLY A 160 -37.25 9.57 21.45
CA GLY A 160 -38.25 10.52 21.95
C GLY A 160 -38.93 11.35 20.83
N GLY A 161 -39.02 10.80 19.59
CA GLY A 161 -39.58 11.51 18.44
C GLY A 161 -38.64 12.59 17.82
N VAL A 162 -37.40 12.66 18.26
CA VAL A 162 -36.39 13.59 17.74
C VAL A 162 -35.30 12.80 17.03
N THR A 163 -34.97 13.23 15.82
CA THR A 163 -33.82 12.66 15.07
C THR A 163 -32.55 13.39 15.46
N TYR A 164 -31.50 12.65 15.80
CA TYR A 164 -30.17 13.14 16.11
C TYR A 164 -29.20 12.74 15.01
N SER A 165 -28.28 13.64 14.68
CA SER A 165 -27.18 13.40 13.74
C SER A 165 -25.87 13.82 14.36
N ARG A 166 -24.81 13.04 14.14
CA ARG A 166 -23.45 13.36 14.51
C ARG A 166 -22.57 13.10 13.28
N ASP A 167 -21.76 14.08 12.90
CA ASP A 167 -20.78 13.99 11.82
C ASP A 167 -19.38 14.11 12.42
N TYR A 168 -18.46 13.27 11.96
CA TYR A 168 -17.09 13.20 12.45
C TYR A 168 -16.14 13.25 11.26
N PHE A 169 -15.14 14.10 11.32
CA PHE A 169 -14.09 14.14 10.31
C PHE A 169 -12.76 14.61 10.93
N ALA A 170 -11.64 14.23 10.31
CA ALA A 170 -10.33 14.74 10.65
C ALA A 170 -9.87 15.74 9.57
N SER A 171 -9.39 16.91 9.97
CA SER A 171 -8.88 17.95 9.09
C SER A 171 -7.36 17.93 9.08
N TYR A 172 -6.74 17.68 7.92
CA TYR A 172 -5.28 17.77 7.77
C TYR A 172 -4.80 19.24 7.82
N PRO A 173 -5.47 20.22 7.12
CA PRO A 173 -5.03 21.62 7.17
C PRO A 173 -5.11 22.26 8.55
N ASP A 174 -5.97 21.75 9.43
CA ASP A 174 -6.19 22.30 10.77
C ASP A 174 -5.58 21.43 11.88
N ASN A 175 -5.16 20.21 11.55
CA ASN A 175 -4.63 19.19 12.46
C ASN A 175 -5.55 18.92 13.67
N VAL A 176 -6.86 18.75 13.42
CA VAL A 176 -7.88 18.48 14.44
C VAL A 176 -8.85 17.41 13.97
N ILE A 177 -9.50 16.77 14.94
CA ILE A 177 -10.73 16.00 14.72
C ILE A 177 -11.92 16.87 15.11
N VAL A 178 -12.94 16.90 14.25
CA VAL A 178 -14.15 17.71 14.44
C VAL A 178 -15.35 16.79 14.57
N VAL A 179 -16.17 17.04 15.59
CA VAL A 179 -17.45 16.37 15.79
C VAL A 179 -18.58 17.41 15.77
N ARG A 180 -19.54 17.24 14.85
CA ARG A 180 -20.72 18.07 14.75
C ARG A 180 -21.95 17.32 15.21
N LEU A 181 -22.66 17.85 16.23
CA LEU A 181 -23.91 17.30 16.73
C LEU A 181 -25.06 18.21 16.35
N THR A 182 -26.12 17.64 15.80
CA THR A 182 -27.36 18.35 15.45
C THR A 182 -28.59 17.52 15.85
N ALA A 183 -29.71 18.18 16.02
CA ALA A 183 -31.01 17.55 16.31
C ALA A 183 -32.11 18.16 15.44
N GLY A 184 -33.14 17.39 15.09
CA GLY A 184 -34.31 17.84 14.34
C GLY A 184 -35.19 18.86 15.02
N GLN A 185 -34.90 19.19 16.28
CA GLN A 185 -35.59 20.21 17.07
C GLN A 185 -34.57 21.01 17.91
N ALA A 186 -34.78 22.33 18.02
CA ALA A 186 -33.93 23.20 18.82
C ALA A 186 -33.94 22.83 20.30
N GLY A 187 -32.85 23.08 21.03
CA GLY A 187 -32.72 22.83 22.46
C GLY A 187 -32.72 21.36 22.88
N LYS A 188 -32.40 20.43 21.94
CA LYS A 188 -32.48 18.97 22.23
C LYS A 188 -31.13 18.33 22.48
N ILE A 189 -30.03 19.03 22.31
CA ILE A 189 -28.71 18.45 22.52
C ILE A 189 -28.26 18.69 23.95
N SER A 190 -28.10 17.58 24.70
CA SER A 190 -27.56 17.59 26.06
C SER A 190 -26.69 16.37 26.26
N PHE A 191 -25.49 16.56 26.79
CA PHE A 191 -24.53 15.46 27.06
C PHE A 191 -23.44 15.90 28.03
N THR A 192 -22.75 14.94 28.63
CA THR A 192 -21.51 15.17 29.39
C THR A 192 -20.32 14.76 28.51
N CYS A 193 -19.32 15.64 28.40
CA CYS A 193 -18.08 15.43 27.69
C CYS A 193 -16.93 15.19 28.66
N SER A 194 -16.18 14.14 28.49
CA SER A 194 -14.98 13.79 29.25
C SER A 194 -13.88 13.16 28.39
N LEU A 195 -12.66 13.23 28.91
CA LEU A 195 -11.48 12.56 28.34
C LEU A 195 -10.95 11.52 29.32
N THR A 196 -10.53 10.37 28.79
CA THR A 196 -9.83 9.30 29.52
C THR A 196 -8.61 8.82 28.74
N THR A 197 -7.62 8.29 29.43
CA THR A 197 -6.42 7.67 28.81
C THR A 197 -6.04 6.41 29.57
N PRO A 198 -5.45 5.41 28.91
CA PRO A 198 -4.89 4.25 29.63
C PRO A 198 -3.56 4.54 30.32
N HIS A 199 -2.96 5.72 30.08
CA HIS A 199 -1.67 6.12 30.65
C HIS A 199 -1.82 6.88 31.96
N THR A 200 -0.68 7.16 32.62
CA THR A 200 -0.64 7.97 33.84
C THR A 200 -1.19 9.36 33.54
N VAL A 201 -2.22 9.74 34.27
CA VAL A 201 -2.82 11.08 34.20
C VAL A 201 -1.98 12.06 35.03
N VAL A 202 -1.31 13.00 34.32
CA VAL A 202 -0.57 14.10 34.93
C VAL A 202 -1.56 15.17 35.43
N SER A 203 -2.54 15.51 34.59
CA SER A 203 -3.67 16.38 34.98
C SER A 203 -4.90 16.14 34.12
N ASN A 204 -6.08 16.29 34.69
CA ASN A 204 -7.35 16.32 33.95
C ASN A 204 -8.19 17.45 34.50
N SER A 205 -8.56 18.43 33.72
CA SER A 205 -9.15 19.68 34.12
C SER A 205 -10.09 20.29 33.10
N VAL A 206 -10.87 21.26 33.54
CA VAL A 206 -11.70 22.11 32.67
C VAL A 206 -11.11 23.51 32.67
N SER A 207 -10.93 24.10 31.48
CA SER A 207 -10.46 25.47 31.28
C SER A 207 -11.39 26.20 30.30
N GLY A 208 -12.28 27.02 30.83
CA GLY A 208 -13.34 27.64 30.02
C GLY A 208 -14.25 26.57 29.41
N ASN A 209 -14.33 26.54 28.10
CA ASN A 209 -15.08 25.52 27.34
C ASN A 209 -14.22 24.36 26.86
N ASP A 210 -13.04 24.15 27.42
CA ASP A 210 -12.12 23.07 27.10
C ASP A 210 -12.10 22.00 28.19
N VAL A 211 -12.20 20.73 27.79
CA VAL A 211 -11.75 19.61 28.60
C VAL A 211 -10.29 19.34 28.19
N VAL A 212 -9.38 19.30 29.17
CA VAL A 212 -7.94 19.18 28.96
C VAL A 212 -7.39 18.01 29.77
N LEU A 213 -6.77 17.08 29.13
CA LEU A 213 -6.07 15.95 29.74
C LEU A 213 -4.61 15.97 29.34
N ARG A 214 -3.70 15.99 30.33
CA ARG A 214 -2.27 15.71 30.13
C ARG A 214 -1.96 14.32 30.67
N GLY A 215 -1.26 13.56 29.87
CA GLY A 215 -0.81 12.22 30.18
C GLY A 215 0.69 12.08 30.00
N ALA A 216 1.26 11.09 30.68
CA ALA A 216 2.61 10.62 30.48
C ALA A 216 2.54 9.14 30.13
N VAL A 217 3.21 8.73 29.05
CA VAL A 217 3.30 7.32 28.68
C VAL A 217 4.10 6.61 29.77
N ASP A 218 3.45 5.71 30.49
CA ASP A 218 4.04 4.94 31.57
C ASP A 218 4.30 3.47 31.21
N HIS A 219 3.97 3.12 29.98
CA HIS A 219 4.22 1.79 29.46
C HIS A 219 5.69 1.59 29.18
N VAL A 220 6.29 0.56 29.78
CA VAL A 220 7.72 0.26 29.64
C VAL A 220 7.99 -0.62 28.41
N GLY A 221 6.99 -1.32 27.90
CA GLY A 221 7.16 -2.28 26.81
C GLY A 221 8.09 -3.45 27.14
N ARG A 222 8.30 -4.31 26.15
CA ARG A 222 9.17 -5.50 26.29
C ARG A 222 10.66 -5.19 26.22
N ASN A 223 11.04 -3.97 25.87
CA ASN A 223 12.43 -3.51 25.82
C ASN A 223 13.00 -3.07 27.18
N GLY A 224 12.14 -2.87 28.17
CA GLY A 224 12.52 -2.44 29.51
C GLY A 224 12.90 -0.95 29.62
N LEU A 225 12.75 -0.15 28.57
CA LEU A 225 13.02 1.29 28.59
C LEU A 225 11.84 2.05 29.21
N ALA A 226 12.15 2.97 30.13
CA ALA A 226 11.17 3.93 30.60
C ALA A 226 10.79 4.88 29.46
N SER A 227 9.59 5.44 29.50
CA SER A 227 9.15 6.41 28.52
C SER A 227 9.25 7.83 29.09
N ASP A 228 9.70 8.77 28.24
CA ASP A 228 9.74 10.20 28.53
C ASP A 228 8.76 10.98 27.63
N ILE A 229 7.82 10.27 26.99
CA ILE A 229 6.78 10.91 26.18
C ILE A 229 5.66 11.41 27.07
N GLU A 230 5.46 12.71 27.03
CA GLU A 230 4.29 13.40 27.58
C GLU A 230 3.39 13.89 26.44
N PHE A 231 2.08 13.95 26.67
CA PHE A 231 1.12 14.45 25.69
C PHE A 231 0.01 15.28 26.36
N GLU A 232 -0.60 16.18 25.59
CA GLU A 232 -1.85 16.83 25.93
C GLU A 232 -2.90 16.52 24.88
N THR A 233 -4.13 16.26 25.35
CA THR A 233 -5.33 16.23 24.52
C THR A 233 -6.29 17.29 25.01
N ARG A 234 -6.95 17.98 24.06
CA ARG A 234 -7.86 19.08 24.35
C ARG A 234 -9.10 19.02 23.46
N VAL A 235 -10.27 19.14 24.08
CA VAL A 235 -11.54 19.21 23.36
C VAL A 235 -12.20 20.52 23.69
N ARG A 236 -12.33 21.41 22.71
CA ARG A 236 -13.10 22.65 22.81
C ARG A 236 -14.53 22.46 22.36
N ILE A 237 -15.48 22.89 23.20
CA ILE A 237 -16.92 22.81 22.93
C ILE A 237 -17.43 24.18 22.46
N LEU A 238 -18.01 24.21 21.27
CA LEU A 238 -18.67 25.38 20.70
C LEU A 238 -20.17 25.09 20.60
N CYS A 239 -20.98 25.78 21.41
CA CYS A 239 -22.44 25.62 21.45
C CYS A 239 -23.15 26.70 20.64
N GLU A 240 -24.18 26.29 19.93
CA GLU A 240 -25.22 27.14 19.36
C GLU A 240 -26.49 26.95 20.20
N GLY A 241 -26.93 27.98 20.87
CA GLY A 241 -27.98 27.90 21.90
C GLY A 241 -27.55 27.11 23.17
N GLY A 242 -28.45 26.97 24.11
CA GLY A 242 -28.19 26.21 25.34
C GLY A 242 -27.12 26.80 26.26
N SER A 243 -26.48 25.96 27.06
CA SER A 243 -25.43 26.38 28.01
C SER A 243 -24.37 25.29 28.19
N ILE A 244 -23.18 25.72 28.63
CA ILE A 244 -22.07 24.85 29.05
C ILE A 244 -21.79 25.12 30.52
N SER A 245 -21.60 24.07 31.30
CA SER A 245 -21.18 24.15 32.71
C SER A 245 -20.13 23.08 33.03
N SER A 246 -19.31 23.33 34.04
CA SER A 246 -18.32 22.35 34.51
C SER A 246 -18.94 21.42 35.56
N SER A 247 -18.54 20.16 35.56
CA SER A 247 -18.87 19.14 36.54
C SER A 247 -17.64 18.26 36.80
N GLY A 248 -16.87 18.62 37.80
CA GLY A 248 -15.58 17.99 38.06
C GLY A 248 -14.60 18.22 36.93
N GLN A 249 -14.13 17.13 36.33
CA GLN A 249 -13.20 17.13 35.20
C GLN A 249 -13.92 17.08 33.84
N SER A 250 -15.23 17.26 33.78
CA SER A 250 -16.09 17.15 32.61
C SER A 250 -16.82 18.45 32.32
N LEU A 251 -17.24 18.64 31.08
CA LEU A 251 -18.14 19.68 30.65
C LEU A 251 -19.54 19.10 30.40
N VAL A 252 -20.58 19.80 30.88
CA VAL A 252 -21.98 19.44 30.63
C VAL A 252 -22.59 20.47 29.70
N VAL A 253 -23.04 20.00 28.53
CA VAL A 253 -23.83 20.77 27.57
C VAL A 253 -25.30 20.52 27.89
N SER A 254 -26.09 21.59 27.91
CA SER A 254 -27.53 21.53 28.21
C SER A 254 -28.32 22.31 27.20
N GLN A 255 -29.30 21.66 26.55
CA GLN A 255 -30.33 22.24 25.70
C GLN A 255 -29.76 23.06 24.51
N ALA A 256 -28.64 22.63 23.92
CA ALA A 256 -28.08 23.27 22.75
C ALA A 256 -28.89 22.93 21.46
N ASP A 257 -28.88 23.85 20.51
CA ASP A 257 -29.47 23.68 19.16
C ASP A 257 -28.51 22.85 18.27
N ALA A 258 -27.23 23.16 18.35
CA ALA A 258 -26.14 22.42 17.72
C ALA A 258 -24.86 22.57 18.54
N VAL A 259 -23.94 21.61 18.38
CA VAL A 259 -22.63 21.63 19.05
C VAL A 259 -21.53 21.21 18.08
N THR A 260 -20.40 21.92 18.12
CA THR A 260 -19.15 21.50 17.47
C THR A 260 -18.10 21.21 18.52
N LEU A 261 -17.50 20.04 18.49
CA LEU A 261 -16.32 19.70 19.27
C LEU A 261 -15.10 19.80 18.36
N VAL A 262 -14.06 20.47 18.83
CA VAL A 262 -12.75 20.54 18.16
C VAL A 262 -11.75 19.86 19.08
N LEU A 263 -11.26 18.69 18.66
CA LEU A 263 -10.31 17.86 19.39
C LEU A 263 -8.94 17.99 18.74
N GLY A 264 -7.92 18.31 19.53
CA GLY A 264 -6.52 18.28 19.19
C GLY A 264 -5.74 17.44 20.18
N ALA A 265 -4.62 16.90 19.75
CA ALA A 265 -3.63 16.25 20.58
C ALA A 265 -2.21 16.57 20.08
N ALA A 266 -1.25 16.56 20.98
CA ALA A 266 0.17 16.74 20.68
C ALA A 266 1.01 16.06 21.77
N SER A 267 2.22 15.59 21.38
CA SER A 267 3.22 15.12 22.34
C SER A 267 4.39 16.09 22.44
N ASN A 268 5.34 15.76 23.32
CA ASN A 268 6.61 16.49 23.43
C ASN A 268 7.65 16.06 22.37
N PHE A 269 7.32 15.14 21.46
CA PHE A 269 8.18 14.69 20.38
C PHE A 269 8.40 15.81 19.35
N VAL A 270 9.65 16.14 19.04
CA VAL A 270 10.05 17.05 17.96
C VAL A 270 10.62 16.26 16.78
N ASN A 271 11.54 15.34 17.07
CA ASN A 271 12.09 14.34 16.16
C ASN A 271 12.70 13.18 16.97
N TYR A 272 13.22 12.16 16.30
CA TYR A 272 13.71 10.93 16.96
C TYR A 272 14.88 11.16 17.95
N ASN A 273 15.53 12.32 17.90
CA ASN A 273 16.60 12.74 18.82
C ASN A 273 16.17 13.83 19.82
N ASP A 274 14.96 14.39 19.68
CA ASP A 274 14.52 15.55 20.45
C ASP A 274 13.07 15.43 20.89
N ILE A 275 12.87 15.46 22.21
CA ILE A 275 11.57 15.44 22.90
C ILE A 275 11.34 16.70 23.73
N SER A 276 11.92 17.83 23.36
CA SER A 276 11.83 19.10 24.06
C SER A 276 10.55 19.91 23.78
N GLY A 277 9.62 19.37 22.96
CA GLY A 277 8.36 20.03 22.62
C GLY A 277 7.49 20.31 23.82
N ASP A 278 6.65 21.35 23.73
CA ASP A 278 5.62 21.66 24.74
C ASP A 278 4.24 21.22 24.20
N PRO A 279 3.73 20.03 24.59
CA PRO A 279 2.45 19.52 24.10
C PRO A 279 1.28 20.43 24.49
N GLY A 280 1.37 21.11 25.64
CA GLY A 280 0.33 22.02 26.12
C GLY A 280 0.15 23.24 25.24
N SER A 281 1.24 23.91 24.91
CA SER A 281 1.22 25.08 24.03
C SER A 281 0.81 24.71 22.61
N LEU A 282 1.35 23.62 22.06
CA LEU A 282 1.01 23.12 20.72
C LEU A 282 -0.47 22.77 20.61
N CYS A 283 -0.99 21.99 21.55
CA CYS A 283 -2.39 21.55 21.54
C CYS A 283 -3.36 22.72 21.72
N LEU A 284 -3.07 23.66 22.66
CA LEU A 284 -3.87 24.86 22.87
C LEU A 284 -3.94 25.73 21.61
N GLN A 285 -2.81 25.98 20.96
CA GLN A 285 -2.75 26.82 19.78
C GLN A 285 -3.54 26.20 18.62
N THR A 286 -3.31 24.89 18.35
CA THR A 286 -3.98 24.15 17.29
C THR A 286 -5.51 24.18 17.46
N VAL A 287 -6.00 23.89 18.67
CA VAL A 287 -7.45 23.91 18.96
C VAL A 287 -8.03 25.31 18.93
N ALA A 288 -7.28 26.33 19.39
CA ALA A 288 -7.73 27.72 19.35
C ALA A 288 -7.87 28.25 17.92
N ASP A 289 -6.87 27.99 17.07
CA ASP A 289 -6.87 28.42 15.66
C ASP A 289 -7.98 27.73 14.86
N ALA A 290 -8.18 26.44 15.07
CA ALA A 290 -9.25 25.68 14.44
C ALA A 290 -10.62 26.18 14.91
N ALA A 291 -10.83 26.35 16.21
CA ALA A 291 -12.10 26.82 16.79
C ALA A 291 -12.48 28.22 16.28
N ALA A 292 -11.50 29.11 16.11
CA ALA A 292 -11.71 30.47 15.60
C ALA A 292 -12.27 30.51 14.16
N LYS A 293 -12.02 29.47 13.33
CA LYS A 293 -12.57 29.36 11.97
C LYS A 293 -14.05 29.02 11.96
N GLY A 294 -14.54 28.31 12.98
CA GLY A 294 -15.90 27.79 13.06
C GLY A 294 -16.16 26.62 12.12
N PHE A 295 -17.26 25.88 12.38
CA PHE A 295 -17.57 24.62 11.66
C PHE A 295 -17.61 24.74 10.13
N PRO A 296 -18.27 25.74 9.51
CA PRO A 296 -18.34 25.80 8.05
C PRO A 296 -16.98 25.91 7.38
N ALA A 297 -16.08 26.72 7.95
CA ALA A 297 -14.74 26.91 7.38
C ALA A 297 -13.84 25.67 7.58
N LEU A 298 -13.91 25.03 8.76
CA LEU A 298 -13.21 23.76 9.03
C LEU A 298 -13.66 22.67 8.06
N ARG A 299 -14.98 22.54 7.86
CA ARG A 299 -15.54 21.57 6.92
C ARG A 299 -15.10 21.82 5.50
N GLN A 300 -15.12 23.07 5.04
CA GLN A 300 -14.70 23.41 3.69
C GLN A 300 -13.20 23.16 3.46
N ALA A 301 -12.36 23.50 4.46
CA ALA A 301 -10.92 23.27 4.38
C ALA A 301 -10.60 21.75 4.27
N GLN A 302 -11.25 20.94 5.10
CA GLN A 302 -11.12 19.48 5.07
C GLN A 302 -11.57 18.90 3.73
N LEU A 303 -12.73 19.31 3.20
CA LEU A 303 -13.22 18.83 1.90
C LEU A 303 -12.29 19.20 0.76
N ASN A 304 -11.83 20.45 0.71
CA ASN A 304 -10.93 20.91 -0.33
C ASN A 304 -9.62 20.11 -0.36
N ASP A 305 -9.02 19.88 0.81
CA ASP A 305 -7.79 19.10 0.94
C ASP A 305 -8.01 17.63 0.55
N TYR A 306 -8.97 16.98 1.20
CA TYR A 306 -9.22 15.56 0.99
C TYR A 306 -9.61 15.23 -0.45
N GLN A 307 -10.55 15.97 -1.01
CA GLN A 307 -11.06 15.74 -2.36
C GLN A 307 -10.03 16.06 -3.45
N ALA A 308 -9.07 16.95 -3.18
CA ALA A 308 -7.94 17.19 -4.07
C ALA A 308 -7.06 15.95 -4.28
N LEU A 309 -7.05 15.01 -3.32
CA LEU A 309 -6.37 13.72 -3.42
C LEU A 309 -7.32 12.60 -3.85
N PHE A 310 -8.45 12.46 -3.18
CA PHE A 310 -9.36 11.34 -3.38
C PHE A 310 -9.96 11.30 -4.79
N ASN A 311 -10.37 12.44 -5.33
CA ASN A 311 -11.02 12.54 -6.63
C ASN A 311 -10.07 12.37 -7.84
N ARG A 312 -8.76 12.19 -7.60
CA ARG A 312 -7.79 11.96 -8.69
C ARG A 312 -7.99 10.62 -9.38
N VAL A 313 -8.51 9.62 -8.67
CA VAL A 313 -8.70 8.27 -9.23
C VAL A 313 -10.13 7.81 -8.97
N THR A 314 -10.78 7.34 -10.02
CA THR A 314 -12.09 6.69 -9.94
C THR A 314 -11.99 5.27 -10.48
N LEU A 315 -12.74 4.34 -9.90
CA LEU A 315 -12.93 2.99 -10.42
C LEU A 315 -14.43 2.71 -10.48
N ASP A 316 -14.93 2.45 -11.68
CA ASP A 316 -16.33 2.09 -11.93
C ASP A 316 -16.39 0.68 -12.53
N LEU A 317 -16.97 -0.24 -11.78
CA LEU A 317 -17.23 -1.63 -12.16
C LEU A 317 -18.74 -1.94 -12.27
N GLY A 318 -19.55 -0.87 -12.30
CA GLY A 318 -20.99 -0.96 -12.27
C GLY A 318 -21.58 -1.11 -10.86
N THR A 319 -22.89 -1.06 -10.79
CA THR A 319 -23.64 -1.16 -9.52
C THR A 319 -24.71 -2.26 -9.58
N SER A 320 -25.18 -2.69 -8.42
CA SER A 320 -26.27 -3.65 -8.29
C SER A 320 -27.12 -3.33 -7.06
N ASP A 321 -28.27 -4.00 -6.91
CA ASP A 321 -29.13 -3.84 -5.73
C ASP A 321 -28.43 -4.23 -4.41
N LYS A 322 -27.30 -4.94 -4.47
CA LYS A 322 -26.47 -5.28 -3.28
C LYS A 322 -25.97 -4.04 -2.55
N THR A 323 -25.83 -2.90 -3.22
CA THR A 323 -25.43 -1.62 -2.61
C THR A 323 -26.40 -1.09 -1.57
N ASN A 324 -27.64 -1.60 -1.54
CA ASN A 324 -28.65 -1.25 -0.54
C ASN A 324 -28.49 -2.03 0.79
N ASN A 325 -27.67 -3.06 0.82
CA ASN A 325 -27.42 -3.88 2.01
C ASN A 325 -26.28 -3.27 2.85
N PRO A 326 -26.32 -3.40 4.19
CA PRO A 326 -25.20 -3.07 5.06
C PRO A 326 -23.90 -3.74 4.61
N THR A 327 -22.77 -3.06 4.86
CA THR A 327 -21.46 -3.52 4.39
C THR A 327 -21.10 -4.91 4.93
N ASN A 328 -21.34 -5.17 6.21
CA ASN A 328 -21.12 -6.48 6.82
C ASN A 328 -21.96 -7.58 6.16
N GLU A 329 -23.23 -7.33 5.81
CA GLU A 329 -24.07 -8.31 5.13
C GLU A 329 -23.57 -8.63 3.71
N ARG A 330 -22.98 -7.65 3.02
CA ARG A 330 -22.36 -7.85 1.71
C ARG A 330 -21.10 -8.72 1.83
N LEU A 331 -20.27 -8.47 2.84
CA LEU A 331 -19.08 -9.27 3.14
C LEU A 331 -19.45 -10.71 3.53
N ASP A 332 -20.47 -10.89 4.38
CA ASP A 332 -21.01 -12.21 4.74
C ASP A 332 -21.49 -13.00 3.51
N ALA A 333 -22.11 -12.31 2.54
CA ALA A 333 -22.55 -12.93 1.29
C ALA A 333 -21.36 -13.40 0.42
N ILE A 334 -20.26 -12.64 0.37
CA ILE A 334 -19.02 -13.07 -0.30
C ILE A 334 -18.44 -14.29 0.43
N GLU A 335 -18.38 -14.25 1.77
CA GLU A 335 -17.88 -15.38 2.58
C GLU A 335 -18.68 -16.67 2.31
N ALA A 336 -20.01 -16.58 2.34
CA ALA A 336 -20.89 -17.72 2.03
C ALA A 336 -20.65 -18.24 0.61
N GLY A 337 -20.42 -17.36 -0.36
CA GLY A 337 -20.11 -17.73 -1.75
C GLY A 337 -18.76 -18.44 -1.89
N VAL A 338 -17.73 -17.97 -1.21
CA VAL A 338 -16.42 -18.61 -1.18
C VAL A 338 -16.49 -19.98 -0.50
N ASP A 339 -17.22 -20.10 0.60
CA ASP A 339 -17.39 -21.36 1.31
C ASP A 339 -18.17 -22.39 0.47
N ALA A 340 -19.16 -21.94 -0.30
CA ALA A 340 -19.91 -22.80 -1.21
C ALA A 340 -19.06 -23.27 -2.39
N ALA A 341 -18.20 -22.41 -2.92
CA ALA A 341 -17.29 -22.73 -4.01
C ALA A 341 -16.20 -23.75 -3.60
N LYS A 342 -15.75 -23.69 -2.34
CA LYS A 342 -14.65 -24.54 -1.82
C LYS A 342 -13.40 -24.43 -2.70
N ASN A 343 -13.03 -25.54 -3.35
CA ASN A 343 -11.90 -25.63 -4.26
C ASN A 343 -12.29 -25.49 -5.74
N ASP A 344 -13.58 -25.42 -6.06
CA ASP A 344 -14.09 -25.25 -7.42
C ASP A 344 -14.61 -23.83 -7.60
N TRP A 345 -13.71 -22.95 -8.03
CA TRP A 345 -14.01 -21.54 -8.23
C TRP A 345 -15.07 -21.27 -9.31
N SER A 346 -15.32 -22.23 -10.21
CA SER A 346 -16.42 -22.11 -11.19
C SER A 346 -17.80 -22.05 -10.55
N LEU A 347 -17.92 -22.49 -9.30
CA LEU A 347 -19.16 -22.45 -8.50
C LEU A 347 -19.35 -21.12 -7.75
N PHE A 348 -18.35 -20.24 -7.74
CA PHE A 348 -18.47 -18.93 -7.09
C PHE A 348 -19.47 -18.04 -7.86
N ASN A 349 -20.52 -17.60 -7.17
CA ASN A 349 -21.61 -16.81 -7.74
C ASN A 349 -22.00 -15.59 -6.88
N ALA A 350 -21.16 -15.23 -5.90
CA ALA A 350 -21.42 -14.13 -4.98
C ALA A 350 -20.77 -12.80 -5.43
N ASP A 351 -20.43 -12.65 -6.72
CA ASP A 351 -19.78 -11.46 -7.25
C ASP A 351 -20.46 -10.16 -6.81
N ASP A 352 -19.68 -9.25 -6.26
CA ASP A 352 -20.08 -7.89 -5.92
C ASP A 352 -19.02 -6.91 -6.39
N LEU A 353 -19.06 -6.55 -7.68
CA LEU A 353 -18.05 -5.70 -8.31
C LEU A 353 -18.02 -4.29 -7.71
N GLN A 354 -19.18 -3.76 -7.27
CA GLN A 354 -19.21 -2.48 -6.60
C GLN A 354 -18.52 -2.55 -5.22
N LEU A 355 -18.61 -3.69 -4.50
CA LEU A 355 -17.85 -3.88 -3.26
C LEU A 355 -16.33 -3.93 -3.52
N VAL A 356 -15.89 -4.48 -4.66
CA VAL A 356 -14.49 -4.42 -5.10
C VAL A 356 -14.06 -2.98 -5.35
N ALA A 357 -14.88 -2.17 -6.03
CA ALA A 357 -14.61 -0.75 -6.24
C ALA A 357 -14.62 0.03 -4.91
N LEU A 358 -15.55 -0.28 -4.01
CA LEU A 358 -15.60 0.30 -2.66
C LEU A 358 -14.33 -0.06 -1.87
N ASN A 359 -13.86 -1.31 -1.92
CA ASN A 359 -12.63 -1.75 -1.26
C ASN A 359 -11.38 -1.03 -1.80
N PHE A 360 -11.28 -0.87 -3.13
CA PHE A 360 -10.22 -0.11 -3.77
C PHE A 360 -10.18 1.34 -3.25
N GLN A 361 -11.34 2.00 -3.16
CA GLN A 361 -11.42 3.37 -2.67
C GLN A 361 -11.27 3.46 -1.15
N MET A 362 -11.69 2.44 -0.39
CA MET A 362 -11.43 2.36 1.06
C MET A 362 -9.93 2.30 1.37
N ALA A 363 -9.18 1.51 0.62
CA ALA A 363 -7.72 1.44 0.80
C ALA A 363 -7.03 2.77 0.43
N ARG A 364 -7.48 3.48 -0.62
CA ARG A 364 -7.01 4.84 -0.91
C ARG A 364 -7.38 5.83 0.21
N TYR A 365 -8.58 5.73 0.74
CA TYR A 365 -9.02 6.51 1.90
C TYR A 365 -8.11 6.28 3.12
N LEU A 366 -7.80 5.02 3.43
CA LEU A 366 -6.91 4.67 4.56
C LEU A 366 -5.51 5.27 4.38
N LEU A 367 -4.96 5.23 3.16
CA LEU A 367 -3.66 5.83 2.87
C LEU A 367 -3.70 7.36 3.03
N ILE A 368 -4.72 8.05 2.52
CA ILE A 368 -4.90 9.51 2.68
C ILE A 368 -5.09 9.88 4.15
N SER A 369 -5.84 9.08 4.90
CA SER A 369 -6.17 9.36 6.30
C SER A 369 -5.04 9.02 7.26
N GLY A 370 -4.16 8.09 6.90
CA GLY A 370 -3.09 7.60 7.78
C GLY A 370 -1.69 8.10 7.44
N SER A 371 -1.45 8.63 6.23
CA SER A 371 -0.11 9.01 5.79
C SER A 371 -0.13 10.32 5.00
N ARG A 372 0.40 11.38 5.59
CA ARG A 372 0.44 12.72 5.02
C ARG A 372 1.80 13.38 5.28
N PRO A 373 2.24 14.33 4.45
CA PRO A 373 3.47 15.05 4.70
C PRO A 373 3.56 15.61 6.13
N GLY A 374 4.67 15.33 6.81
CA GLY A 374 4.92 15.73 8.19
C GLY A 374 4.27 14.85 9.26
N SER A 375 3.66 13.72 8.89
CA SER A 375 3.29 12.65 9.83
C SER A 375 4.38 11.57 9.90
N GLN A 376 4.33 10.71 10.92
CA GLN A 376 5.09 9.47 10.93
C GLN A 376 4.55 8.53 9.81
N PRO A 377 5.35 7.56 9.31
CA PRO A 377 4.83 6.57 8.39
C PRO A 377 3.78 5.67 9.06
N LEU A 378 3.12 4.83 8.26
CA LEU A 378 2.16 3.85 8.77
C LEU A 378 2.91 2.75 9.55
N GLY A 379 2.40 2.37 10.73
CA GLY A 379 2.85 1.13 11.37
C GLY A 379 1.99 -0.06 10.92
N LEU A 380 2.17 -1.21 11.56
CA LEU A 380 1.40 -2.42 11.22
C LEU A 380 -0.12 -2.23 11.30
N GLN A 381 -0.61 -1.49 12.30
CA GLN A 381 -2.02 -1.13 12.45
C GLN A 381 -2.38 0.21 11.78
N GLY A 382 -1.50 0.74 10.94
CA GLY A 382 -1.62 2.11 10.43
C GLY A 382 -1.42 3.13 11.54
N LYS A 383 -2.48 3.91 11.82
CA LYS A 383 -2.52 4.89 12.92
C LYS A 383 -3.54 4.51 14.01
N TRP A 384 -4.35 3.48 13.75
CA TRP A 384 -5.48 3.09 14.58
C TRP A 384 -5.10 1.95 15.52
N ASN A 385 -4.81 2.29 16.77
CA ASN A 385 -4.40 1.36 17.82
C ASN A 385 -5.02 1.72 19.15
N ASN A 386 -5.66 0.78 19.85
CA ASN A 386 -6.18 0.95 21.20
C ASN A 386 -5.50 0.05 22.24
N GLU A 387 -4.42 -0.67 21.85
CA GLU A 387 -3.70 -1.60 22.71
C GLU A 387 -2.40 -0.97 23.23
N LEU A 388 -2.08 -1.18 24.51
CA LEU A 388 -0.79 -0.81 25.09
C LEU A 388 0.36 -1.72 24.62
N GLU A 389 0.03 -2.98 24.31
CA GLU A 389 0.92 -3.98 23.74
C GLU A 389 0.39 -4.46 22.38
N PRO A 390 0.38 -3.58 21.37
CA PRO A 390 -0.11 -4.00 20.07
C PRO A 390 0.76 -5.13 19.48
N SER A 391 0.17 -5.95 18.63
CA SER A 391 0.88 -7.01 17.96
C SER A 391 2.13 -6.48 17.26
N TRP A 392 3.26 -7.15 17.49
CA TRP A 392 4.59 -6.71 17.02
C TRP A 392 4.94 -5.27 17.37
N GLU A 393 4.48 -4.80 18.53
CA GLU A 393 4.69 -3.45 19.08
C GLU A 393 4.11 -2.33 18.17
N GLY A 394 3.29 -2.65 17.15
CA GLY A 394 2.71 -1.68 16.21
C GLY A 394 3.73 -0.93 15.35
N LYS A 395 4.96 -1.42 15.30
CA LYS A 395 6.09 -0.76 14.64
C LYS A 395 6.13 -0.97 13.13
N MET A 396 7.11 -0.35 12.48
CA MET A 396 7.35 -0.43 11.05
C MET A 396 8.25 -1.63 10.76
N THR A 397 7.67 -2.68 10.16
CA THR A 397 8.38 -3.91 9.81
C THR A 397 8.85 -3.82 8.36
N LEU A 398 10.17 -3.82 8.14
CA LEU A 398 10.84 -3.50 6.87
C LEU A 398 11.21 -4.72 6.02
N ASN A 399 10.70 -5.90 6.34
CA ASN A 399 10.96 -7.08 5.52
C ASN A 399 9.78 -7.45 4.61
N ILE A 400 8.71 -6.64 4.60
CA ILE A 400 7.56 -6.65 3.68
C ILE A 400 6.50 -5.60 4.03
N ASN A 401 6.10 -5.47 5.31
CA ASN A 401 4.85 -4.80 5.70
C ASN A 401 4.88 -3.31 5.40
N GLU A 402 5.93 -2.63 5.80
CA GLU A 402 6.06 -1.18 5.60
C GLU A 402 6.19 -0.83 4.13
N GLU A 403 6.95 -1.60 3.37
CA GLU A 403 7.07 -1.42 1.92
C GLU A 403 5.72 -1.61 1.23
N MET A 404 4.96 -2.65 1.60
CA MET A 404 3.63 -2.92 1.06
C MET A 404 2.64 -1.80 1.37
N ASN A 405 2.77 -1.12 2.52
CA ASN A 405 1.96 0.04 2.87
C ASN A 405 2.04 1.16 1.81
N TYR A 406 3.12 1.21 1.04
CA TYR A 406 3.36 2.30 0.08
C TYR A 406 3.47 1.86 -1.38
N TRP A 407 3.39 0.57 -1.71
CA TRP A 407 3.46 0.10 -3.10
C TRP A 407 2.47 0.80 -4.03
N ALA A 408 1.27 1.06 -3.53
CA ALA A 408 0.19 1.66 -4.33
C ALA A 408 0.21 3.19 -4.38
N ALA A 409 1.03 3.88 -3.57
CA ALA A 409 0.99 5.33 -3.42
C ALA A 409 1.16 6.05 -4.76
N GLU A 410 2.17 5.66 -5.54
CA GLU A 410 2.46 6.30 -6.82
C GLU A 410 1.41 5.96 -7.88
N VAL A 411 1.12 4.67 -8.09
CA VAL A 411 0.20 4.22 -9.15
C VAL A 411 -1.22 4.72 -8.93
N THR A 412 -1.66 4.89 -7.67
CA THR A 412 -3.00 5.40 -7.34
C THR A 412 -3.04 6.92 -7.14
N ASN A 413 -2.01 7.65 -7.63
CA ASN A 413 -1.94 9.09 -7.69
C ASN A 413 -1.99 9.78 -6.31
N LEU A 414 -1.27 9.21 -5.35
CA LEU A 414 -1.17 9.67 -3.96
C LEU A 414 0.31 9.83 -3.55
N ALA A 415 1.14 10.37 -4.44
CA ALA A 415 2.57 10.56 -4.22
C ALA A 415 2.89 11.36 -2.94
N GLU A 416 2.02 12.32 -2.57
CA GLU A 416 2.17 13.08 -1.32
C GLU A 416 2.01 12.19 -0.07
N CYS A 417 1.20 11.12 -0.17
CA CYS A 417 1.02 10.16 0.91
C CYS A 417 2.22 9.20 1.05
N HIS A 418 3.14 9.18 0.08
CA HIS A 418 4.38 8.42 0.14
C HIS A 418 5.45 9.13 0.98
N GLN A 419 5.36 10.46 1.14
CA GLN A 419 6.37 11.30 1.78
C GLN A 419 6.82 10.81 3.17
N PRO A 420 5.94 10.33 4.08
CA PRO A 420 6.38 9.87 5.39
C PRO A 420 7.38 8.69 5.34
N LEU A 421 7.24 7.76 4.38
CA LEU A 421 8.22 6.69 4.19
C LEU A 421 9.55 7.22 3.63
N LEU A 422 9.49 8.20 2.72
CA LEU A 422 10.70 8.82 2.17
C LEU A 422 11.46 9.61 3.25
N ASP A 423 10.74 10.28 4.16
CA ASP A 423 11.31 10.97 5.33
C ASP A 423 11.89 9.97 6.34
N LEU A 424 11.18 8.86 6.62
CA LEU A 424 11.72 7.76 7.44
C LEU A 424 13.04 7.22 6.86
N THR A 425 13.13 7.06 5.54
CA THR A 425 14.34 6.57 4.87
C THR A 425 15.52 7.51 5.08
N ARG A 426 15.25 8.83 5.07
CA ARG A 426 16.27 9.86 5.37
C ARG A 426 16.75 9.75 6.82
N ASP A 427 15.83 9.69 7.80
CA ASP A 427 16.20 9.54 9.21
C ASP A 427 17.00 8.24 9.45
N LEU A 428 16.58 7.12 8.84
CA LEU A 428 17.27 5.84 8.94
C LEU A 428 18.64 5.84 8.28
N SER A 429 18.92 6.73 7.32
CA SER A 429 20.26 6.86 6.76
C SER A 429 21.27 7.36 7.80
N GLU A 430 20.83 8.15 8.77
CA GLU A 430 21.69 8.65 9.87
C GLU A 430 21.90 7.57 10.95
N THR A 431 20.83 6.99 11.48
CA THR A 431 20.94 5.94 12.51
C THR A 431 21.51 4.63 11.96
N GLY A 432 21.20 4.32 10.71
CA GLY A 432 21.74 3.16 10.00
C GLY A 432 23.23 3.25 9.69
N ALA A 433 23.77 4.46 9.54
CA ALA A 433 25.23 4.68 9.41
C ALA A 433 25.95 4.34 10.73
N VAL A 434 25.34 4.64 11.88
CA VAL A 434 25.88 4.19 13.18
C VAL A 434 25.93 2.66 13.25
N VAL A 435 24.88 1.98 12.82
CA VAL A 435 24.82 0.50 12.81
C VAL A 435 25.81 -0.08 11.79
N ALA A 436 25.94 0.50 10.59
CA ALA A 436 26.92 0.09 9.60
C ALA A 436 28.37 0.12 10.18
N ASN A 437 28.72 1.20 10.83
CA ASN A 437 30.03 1.32 11.49
C ASN A 437 30.18 0.39 12.69
N VAL A 438 29.25 0.41 13.66
CA VAL A 438 29.39 -0.32 14.96
C VAL A 438 29.25 -1.83 14.79
N HIS A 439 28.40 -2.32 13.85
CA HIS A 439 28.17 -3.75 13.68
C HIS A 439 29.02 -4.37 12.55
N TYR A 440 29.37 -3.60 11.53
CA TYR A 440 30.01 -4.12 10.32
C TYR A 440 31.38 -3.52 10.04
N ASP A 441 31.79 -2.46 10.75
CA ASP A 441 33.01 -1.68 10.47
C ASP A 441 33.03 -1.22 9.00
N ALA A 442 31.89 -0.69 8.53
CA ALA A 442 31.63 -0.33 7.14
C ALA A 442 31.18 1.11 7.00
N ASP A 443 31.46 1.69 5.84
CA ASP A 443 30.92 2.98 5.41
C ASP A 443 29.46 2.86 4.96
N GLY A 444 28.81 4.00 4.66
CA GLY A 444 27.42 4.06 4.21
C GLY A 444 26.42 3.81 5.33
N TRP A 445 25.23 3.24 5.01
CA TRP A 445 24.18 2.96 5.97
C TRP A 445 23.36 1.72 5.62
N MET A 446 22.74 1.15 6.64
CA MET A 446 21.89 -0.02 6.49
C MET A 446 20.79 -0.04 7.57
N VAL A 447 19.77 -0.85 7.37
CA VAL A 447 18.74 -1.13 8.37
C VAL A 447 18.34 -2.60 8.25
N HIS A 448 18.10 -3.21 9.42
CA HIS A 448 17.56 -4.57 9.53
C HIS A 448 16.04 -4.56 9.38
N HIS A 449 15.37 -5.65 9.77
CA HIS A 449 13.98 -5.96 9.44
C HIS A 449 12.91 -5.11 10.15
N ASN A 450 13.25 -4.20 11.08
CA ASN A 450 12.30 -3.38 11.82
C ASN A 450 12.88 -2.05 12.25
N THR A 451 11.98 -1.05 12.37
CA THR A 451 12.26 0.24 13.01
C THR A 451 11.07 0.72 13.82
N ASP A 452 11.28 1.74 14.66
CA ASP A 452 10.26 2.39 15.51
C ASP A 452 10.35 3.92 15.42
N LEU A 453 9.67 4.65 16.31
CA LEU A 453 9.74 6.11 16.38
C LEU A 453 11.17 6.62 16.58
N TRP A 454 12.02 5.85 17.27
CA TRP A 454 13.40 6.19 17.62
C TRP A 454 14.40 5.79 16.56
N ARG A 455 13.91 5.35 15.36
CA ARG A 455 14.75 4.99 14.20
C ARG A 455 15.74 3.88 14.48
N GLY A 456 15.35 2.88 15.26
CA GLY A 456 16.20 1.70 15.47
C GLY A 456 16.54 1.02 14.13
N ALA A 457 17.84 0.77 13.88
CA ALA A 457 18.33 0.14 12.64
C ALA A 457 19.03 -1.21 12.88
N ALA A 458 19.44 -1.50 14.12
CA ALA A 458 20.10 -2.74 14.50
C ALA A 458 19.12 -3.94 14.51
N PRO A 459 19.62 -5.20 14.41
CA PRO A 459 18.77 -6.40 14.38
C PRO A 459 18.10 -6.65 15.73
N ILE A 460 16.79 -6.90 15.74
CA ILE A 460 16.00 -7.04 16.97
C ILE A 460 15.35 -8.43 17.11
N ASN A 461 14.69 -8.67 18.22
CA ASN A 461 13.90 -9.83 18.60
C ASN A 461 14.73 -11.10 18.83
N ASN A 462 15.31 -11.66 17.80
CA ASN A 462 16.19 -12.84 17.84
C ASN A 462 17.15 -12.80 16.64
N ALA A 463 18.08 -13.74 16.57
CA ALA A 463 19.08 -13.74 15.50
C ALA A 463 18.50 -13.92 14.07
N GLY A 464 17.26 -14.40 13.92
CA GLY A 464 16.49 -14.35 12.66
C GLY A 464 16.15 -12.93 12.20
N GLY A 465 16.39 -11.91 13.04
CA GLY A 465 16.33 -10.50 12.65
C GLY A 465 17.54 -10.00 11.89
N LEU A 466 18.57 -10.81 11.72
CA LEU A 466 19.77 -10.50 10.93
C LEU A 466 19.46 -10.56 9.43
N TRP A 467 18.97 -9.45 8.89
CA TRP A 467 18.65 -9.28 7.49
C TRP A 467 19.06 -7.86 7.07
N PRO A 468 20.23 -7.67 6.42
CA PRO A 468 20.85 -6.37 6.25
C PRO A 468 20.31 -5.56 5.05
N THR A 469 19.35 -6.08 4.30
CA THR A 469 18.94 -5.50 3.00
C THR A 469 17.72 -4.58 3.07
N GLY A 470 17.26 -4.18 4.26
CA GLY A 470 16.14 -3.24 4.43
C GLY A 470 16.39 -1.88 3.77
N ALA A 471 17.62 -1.33 3.89
CA ALA A 471 18.00 -0.08 3.22
C ALA A 471 17.89 -0.18 1.69
N ALA A 472 18.27 -1.32 1.11
CA ALA A 472 18.15 -1.52 -0.33
C ALA A 472 16.69 -1.54 -0.80
N TRP A 473 15.77 -2.07 0.03
CA TRP A 473 14.35 -2.06 -0.29
C TRP A 473 13.74 -0.66 -0.15
N LEU A 474 14.06 0.06 0.92
CA LEU A 474 13.62 1.46 1.09
C LEU A 474 14.12 2.37 -0.06
N CYS A 475 15.34 2.17 -0.53
CA CYS A 475 15.87 2.93 -1.68
C CYS A 475 15.10 2.66 -2.99
N MET A 476 14.40 1.52 -3.12
CA MET A 476 13.48 1.27 -4.24
C MET A 476 12.33 2.28 -4.26
N HIS A 477 11.80 2.67 -3.10
CA HIS A 477 10.75 3.68 -2.97
C HIS A 477 11.24 5.08 -3.35
N LEU A 478 12.49 5.45 -3.00
CA LEU A 478 13.11 6.70 -3.44
C LEU A 478 13.21 6.75 -4.97
N TRP A 479 13.68 5.64 -5.57
CA TRP A 479 13.80 5.54 -7.02
C TRP A 479 12.44 5.58 -7.72
N TRP A 480 11.42 4.87 -7.21
CA TRP A 480 10.07 4.88 -7.77
C TRP A 480 9.43 6.26 -7.76
N HIS A 481 9.55 7.00 -6.67
CA HIS A 481 9.02 8.36 -6.61
C HIS A 481 9.60 9.22 -7.74
N TYR A 482 10.90 9.07 -8.02
CA TYR A 482 11.52 9.70 -9.18
C TYR A 482 10.96 9.18 -10.51
N GLU A 483 10.84 7.87 -10.70
CA GLU A 483 10.36 7.29 -11.97
C GLU A 483 8.97 7.78 -12.35
N TYR A 484 8.07 7.89 -11.38
CA TYR A 484 6.71 8.40 -11.59
C TYR A 484 6.66 9.92 -11.73
N GLY A 485 7.39 10.67 -10.89
CA GLY A 485 7.40 12.12 -10.85
C GLY A 485 8.32 12.75 -11.89
N GLY A 486 9.55 12.23 -11.99
CA GLY A 486 10.61 12.68 -12.86
C GLY A 486 11.24 14.00 -12.48
N ASP A 487 11.14 14.38 -11.23
CA ASP A 487 11.78 15.58 -10.70
C ASP A 487 13.27 15.30 -10.47
N VAL A 488 14.12 15.93 -11.29
CA VAL A 488 15.58 15.80 -11.19
C VAL A 488 16.12 16.43 -9.92
N ASN A 489 15.48 17.49 -9.39
CA ASN A 489 15.93 18.10 -8.13
C ASN A 489 15.67 17.15 -6.95
N TYR A 490 14.54 16.44 -6.96
CA TYR A 490 14.28 15.38 -5.99
C TYR A 490 15.32 14.25 -6.12
N LEU A 491 15.67 13.83 -7.36
CA LEU A 491 16.67 12.79 -7.58
C LEU A 491 18.05 13.23 -7.05
N GLU A 492 18.43 14.49 -7.24
CA GLU A 492 19.68 15.07 -6.71
C GLU A 492 19.67 15.05 -5.17
N GLU A 493 18.53 15.34 -4.54
CA GLU A 493 18.36 15.32 -3.07
C GLU A 493 18.48 13.90 -2.49
N VAL A 494 17.88 12.88 -3.13
CA VAL A 494 17.86 11.51 -2.59
C VAL A 494 19.01 10.63 -3.07
N TYR A 495 19.77 11.06 -4.08
CA TYR A 495 20.91 10.31 -4.59
C TYR A 495 21.95 9.96 -3.51
N PRO A 496 22.34 10.86 -2.59
CA PRO A 496 23.27 10.53 -1.51
C PRO A 496 22.76 9.41 -0.59
N LEU A 497 21.44 9.33 -0.36
CA LEU A 497 20.85 8.26 0.45
C LEU A 497 21.00 6.90 -0.24
N MET A 498 20.64 6.82 -1.52
CA MET A 498 20.80 5.59 -2.30
C MET A 498 22.26 5.19 -2.46
N LYS A 499 23.16 6.16 -2.68
CA LYS A 499 24.60 5.95 -2.78
C LYS A 499 25.16 5.39 -1.48
N GLY A 500 24.83 5.99 -0.32
CA GLY A 500 25.29 5.52 0.98
C GLY A 500 24.82 4.09 1.29
N ALA A 501 23.59 3.71 0.92
CA ALA A 501 23.16 2.32 1.02
C ALA A 501 23.97 1.38 0.11
N ALA A 502 24.35 1.82 -1.08
CA ALA A 502 25.20 1.03 -1.98
C ALA A 502 26.66 0.94 -1.49
N GLU A 503 27.19 1.99 -0.84
CA GLU A 503 28.52 1.99 -0.22
C GLU A 503 28.61 0.92 0.89
N PHE A 504 27.58 0.79 1.72
CA PHE A 504 27.52 -0.30 2.72
C PHE A 504 27.68 -1.68 2.09
N PHE A 505 26.98 -1.98 1.01
CA PHE A 505 27.12 -3.28 0.33
C PHE A 505 28.46 -3.39 -0.42
N ALA A 506 29.03 -2.29 -0.90
CA ALA A 506 30.34 -2.32 -1.52
C ALA A 506 31.44 -2.75 -0.53
N ASP A 507 31.29 -2.38 0.74
CA ASP A 507 32.23 -2.73 1.81
C ASP A 507 31.97 -4.12 2.43
N THR A 508 30.71 -4.54 2.51
CA THR A 508 30.32 -5.71 3.34
C THR A 508 30.10 -7.00 2.57
N LEU A 509 29.85 -6.93 1.26
CA LEU A 509 29.73 -8.13 0.43
C LEU A 509 31.04 -8.94 0.44
N VAL A 510 30.92 -10.23 0.65
CA VAL A 510 32.06 -11.16 0.74
C VAL A 510 32.00 -12.17 -0.39
N GLN A 511 33.18 -12.50 -0.94
CA GLN A 511 33.28 -13.55 -1.95
C GLN A 511 33.02 -14.92 -1.31
N ASP A 512 32.21 -15.76 -1.97
CA ASP A 512 31.93 -17.12 -1.52
C ASP A 512 33.20 -17.98 -1.56
N PRO A 513 33.75 -18.38 -0.40
CA PRO A 513 34.99 -19.12 -0.32
C PRO A 513 34.82 -20.64 -0.51
N ARG A 514 33.59 -21.13 -0.63
CA ARG A 514 33.28 -22.54 -0.64
C ARG A 514 33.79 -23.22 -1.92
N PRO A 515 34.37 -24.45 -1.83
CA PRO A 515 34.84 -25.20 -2.99
C PRO A 515 33.72 -25.48 -3.98
N GLY A 516 33.96 -25.13 -5.26
CA GLY A 516 32.96 -25.30 -6.33
C GLY A 516 31.95 -24.16 -6.47
N SER A 517 32.07 -23.13 -5.64
CA SER A 517 31.27 -21.93 -5.82
C SER A 517 31.69 -21.19 -7.10
N ALA A 518 30.76 -20.40 -7.66
CA ALA A 518 31.06 -19.54 -8.81
C ALA A 518 31.85 -18.27 -8.42
N GLY A 519 32.24 -18.12 -7.14
CA GLY A 519 32.93 -16.95 -6.61
C GLY A 519 32.04 -15.71 -6.53
N TYR A 520 30.75 -15.88 -6.31
CA TYR A 520 29.79 -14.80 -6.16
C TYR A 520 30.10 -13.92 -4.96
N LEU A 521 29.69 -12.64 -5.04
CA LEU A 521 29.62 -11.74 -3.89
C LEU A 521 28.30 -11.95 -3.15
N LEU A 522 28.37 -12.24 -1.86
CA LEU A 522 27.24 -12.62 -1.02
C LEU A 522 27.14 -11.75 0.24
N THR A 523 25.94 -11.57 0.74
CA THR A 523 25.68 -11.15 2.13
C THR A 523 26.02 -12.29 3.08
N ASN A 524 26.72 -12.01 4.17
CA ASN A 524 26.99 -12.95 5.26
C ASN A 524 27.33 -12.18 6.54
N PRO A 525 26.59 -12.36 7.67
CA PRO A 525 25.39 -13.19 7.83
C PRO A 525 24.16 -12.55 7.24
N THR A 526 23.17 -13.37 6.88
CA THR A 526 21.83 -12.94 6.46
C THR A 526 20.78 -14.01 6.76
N HIS A 527 19.52 -13.69 6.42
CA HIS A 527 18.35 -14.56 6.57
C HIS A 527 17.43 -14.37 5.37
N SER A 528 16.75 -15.41 4.91
CA SER A 528 15.60 -15.24 4.01
C SER A 528 14.33 -15.07 4.84
N PRO A 529 13.76 -13.87 4.92
CA PRO A 529 12.55 -13.63 5.73
C PRO A 529 11.36 -14.48 5.26
N GLU A 530 10.70 -15.27 6.15
CA GLU A 530 11.13 -15.70 7.48
C GLU A 530 11.27 -17.23 7.50
N GLN A 531 12.10 -17.79 6.60
CA GLN A 531 12.24 -19.23 6.44
C GLN A 531 13.66 -19.70 6.74
N PRO A 532 13.82 -20.81 7.49
CA PRO A 532 15.11 -21.47 7.62
C PRO A 532 15.47 -22.20 6.31
N ASN A 533 16.77 -22.30 6.02
CA ASN A 533 17.28 -23.13 4.92
C ASN A 533 17.00 -24.62 5.21
N PRO A 534 16.25 -25.34 4.36
CA PRO A 534 15.83 -26.72 4.65
C PRO A 534 16.98 -27.73 4.79
N ALA A 535 18.14 -27.48 4.18
CA ALA A 535 19.31 -28.35 4.29
C ALA A 535 19.96 -28.28 5.67
N LEU A 536 19.74 -27.23 6.45
CA LEU A 536 20.31 -27.01 7.77
C LEU A 536 19.30 -27.30 8.90
N GLY A 537 18.04 -27.62 8.56
CA GLY A 537 16.99 -27.91 9.54
C GLY A 537 16.74 -26.69 10.46
N ASP A 538 16.49 -26.93 11.76
CA ASP A 538 16.25 -25.88 12.76
C ASP A 538 17.46 -24.94 12.98
N ASP A 539 18.60 -25.25 12.41
CA ASP A 539 19.81 -24.42 12.47
C ASP A 539 19.99 -23.51 11.24
N GLY A 540 19.07 -23.57 10.29
CA GLY A 540 19.17 -22.91 8.99
C GLY A 540 18.68 -21.45 8.93
N GLU A 541 18.43 -20.79 10.04
CA GLU A 541 17.91 -19.43 10.03
C GLU A 541 18.95 -18.36 9.62
N ILE A 542 20.24 -18.56 9.94
CA ILE A 542 21.32 -17.67 9.53
C ILE A 542 22.15 -18.34 8.45
N VAL A 543 22.24 -17.69 7.31
CA VAL A 543 22.86 -18.20 6.08
C VAL A 543 23.73 -17.15 5.40
N ALA A 544 24.25 -17.47 4.22
CA ALA A 544 24.90 -16.52 3.32
C ALA A 544 24.22 -16.54 1.94
N GLY A 545 23.98 -15.36 1.37
CA GLY A 545 23.58 -15.22 -0.01
C GLY A 545 22.17 -15.73 -0.33
N THR A 546 21.13 -15.09 0.19
CA THR A 546 19.75 -15.40 -0.19
C THR A 546 19.41 -14.78 -1.56
N THR A 547 18.45 -15.37 -2.25
CA THR A 547 17.93 -14.82 -3.53
C THR A 547 17.36 -13.41 -3.35
N MET A 548 16.62 -13.18 -2.25
CA MET A 548 16.06 -11.85 -1.94
C MET A 548 17.15 -10.79 -1.82
N ASP A 549 18.23 -11.07 -1.10
CA ASP A 549 19.33 -10.11 -0.96
C ASP A 549 19.95 -9.77 -2.31
N SER A 550 20.22 -10.79 -3.11
CA SER A 550 20.81 -10.60 -4.45
C SER A 550 19.91 -9.77 -5.36
N GLN A 551 18.59 -9.96 -5.27
CA GLN A 551 17.59 -9.18 -6.03
C GLN A 551 17.57 -7.73 -5.58
N LEU A 552 17.48 -7.46 -4.27
CA LEU A 552 17.43 -6.11 -3.71
C LEU A 552 18.71 -5.32 -3.96
N ILE A 553 19.88 -5.93 -3.73
CA ILE A 553 21.18 -5.28 -3.96
C ILE A 553 21.40 -5.02 -5.46
N ARG A 554 21.02 -5.94 -6.33
CA ARG A 554 21.07 -5.73 -7.80
C ARG A 554 20.20 -4.56 -8.22
N GLY A 555 19.01 -4.43 -7.61
CA GLY A 555 18.11 -3.30 -7.79
C GLY A 555 18.76 -1.99 -7.35
N LEU A 556 19.24 -1.93 -6.11
CA LEU A 556 19.92 -0.74 -5.54
C LEU A 556 21.09 -0.28 -6.41
N PHE A 557 22.00 -1.20 -6.78
CA PHE A 557 23.13 -0.85 -7.64
C PHE A 557 22.65 -0.31 -9.00
N THR A 558 21.58 -0.86 -9.54
CA THR A 558 20.99 -0.37 -10.79
C THR A 558 20.42 1.04 -10.64
N TYR A 559 19.73 1.32 -9.52
CA TYR A 559 19.16 2.65 -9.26
C TYR A 559 20.24 3.70 -9.09
N VAL A 560 21.29 3.40 -8.30
CA VAL A 560 22.43 4.32 -8.10
C VAL A 560 23.17 4.60 -9.40
N MET A 561 23.43 3.57 -10.22
CA MET A 561 24.08 3.74 -11.53
C MET A 561 23.24 4.62 -12.47
N LYS A 562 21.93 4.36 -12.58
CA LYS A 562 21.01 5.14 -13.43
C LYS A 562 20.88 6.59 -12.91
N ALA A 563 20.72 6.77 -11.61
CA ALA A 563 20.63 8.10 -11.00
C ALA A 563 21.93 8.90 -11.22
N GLY A 564 23.08 8.29 -10.97
CA GLY A 564 24.38 8.91 -11.21
C GLY A 564 24.65 9.22 -12.69
N GLU A 565 24.08 8.44 -13.62
CA GLU A 565 24.14 8.75 -15.07
C GLU A 565 23.26 9.96 -15.40
N ILE A 566 22.05 10.04 -14.86
CA ILE A 566 21.12 11.18 -15.07
C ILE A 566 21.71 12.47 -14.50
N LEU A 567 22.35 12.40 -13.34
CA LEU A 567 22.96 13.52 -12.63
C LEU A 567 24.39 13.85 -13.12
N ASP A 568 24.97 13.00 -13.94
CA ASP A 568 26.37 13.07 -14.42
C ASP A 568 27.41 13.13 -13.27
N VAL A 569 27.26 12.23 -12.27
CA VAL A 569 28.12 12.14 -11.10
C VAL A 569 28.70 10.74 -10.89
N ASP A 570 29.75 10.61 -10.08
CA ASP A 570 30.31 9.36 -9.52
C ASP A 570 30.65 8.28 -10.58
N ALA A 571 31.26 8.65 -11.69
CA ALA A 571 31.56 7.71 -12.80
C ALA A 571 32.36 6.47 -12.35
N ASP A 572 33.36 6.65 -11.48
CA ASP A 572 34.19 5.55 -10.98
C ASP A 572 33.39 4.62 -10.07
N PHE A 573 32.56 5.16 -9.18
CA PHE A 573 31.72 4.35 -8.32
C PHE A 573 30.66 3.58 -9.13
N ARG A 574 30.06 4.21 -10.14
CA ARG A 574 29.13 3.53 -11.08
C ARG A 574 29.82 2.34 -11.77
N GLN A 575 31.09 2.48 -12.18
CA GLN A 575 31.87 1.39 -12.76
C GLN A 575 32.15 0.28 -11.74
N GLN A 576 32.48 0.62 -10.48
CA GLN A 576 32.65 -0.35 -9.40
C GLN A 576 31.35 -1.13 -9.17
N LEU A 577 30.21 -0.45 -9.04
CA LEU A 577 28.90 -1.08 -8.86
C LEU A 577 28.52 -1.99 -10.02
N GLN A 578 28.85 -1.61 -11.25
CA GLN A 578 28.63 -2.44 -12.43
C GLN A 578 29.40 -3.77 -12.34
N GLN A 579 30.67 -3.72 -11.91
CA GLN A 579 31.50 -4.90 -11.72
C GLN A 579 30.98 -5.80 -10.60
N MET A 580 30.62 -5.22 -9.46
CA MET A 580 30.09 -5.95 -8.31
C MET A 580 28.72 -6.57 -8.63
N ARG A 581 27.84 -5.83 -9.31
CA ARG A 581 26.53 -6.31 -9.74
C ARG A 581 26.63 -7.54 -10.65
N ALA A 582 27.66 -7.61 -11.51
CA ALA A 582 27.90 -8.76 -12.36
C ALA A 582 28.39 -10.01 -11.58
N GLN A 583 28.85 -9.82 -10.33
CA GLN A 583 29.29 -10.89 -9.46
C GLN A 583 28.21 -11.34 -8.45
N LEU A 584 27.04 -10.68 -8.41
CA LEU A 584 25.92 -11.15 -7.60
C LEU A 584 25.29 -12.42 -8.20
N PRO A 585 24.84 -13.39 -7.39
CA PRO A 585 24.14 -14.57 -7.90
C PRO A 585 22.95 -14.18 -8.79
N PRO A 586 22.79 -14.79 -9.97
CA PRO A 586 21.56 -14.61 -10.76
C PRO A 586 20.38 -15.32 -10.10
N ASN A 587 19.17 -15.00 -10.54
CA ASN A 587 18.01 -15.84 -10.28
C ASN A 587 18.23 -17.24 -10.87
N GLN A 588 17.90 -18.29 -10.14
CA GLN A 588 18.13 -19.67 -10.52
C GLN A 588 16.84 -20.48 -10.50
N ILE A 589 16.73 -21.44 -11.41
CA ILE A 589 15.61 -22.40 -11.45
C ILE A 589 16.10 -23.72 -10.87
N GLY A 590 15.43 -24.20 -9.83
CA GLY A 590 15.79 -25.43 -9.14
C GLY A 590 15.21 -26.69 -9.76
N ARG A 591 15.50 -27.83 -9.13
CA ARG A 591 15.18 -29.18 -9.62
C ARG A 591 13.70 -29.48 -9.83
N TYR A 592 12.82 -28.70 -9.20
CA TYR A 592 11.37 -28.83 -9.37
C TYR A 592 10.77 -27.79 -10.34
N GLY A 593 11.64 -27.02 -11.02
CA GLY A 593 11.23 -25.91 -11.87
C GLY A 593 10.85 -24.63 -11.10
N GLN A 594 11.08 -24.59 -9.81
CA GLN A 594 10.83 -23.42 -8.95
C GLN A 594 11.93 -22.36 -9.08
N LEU A 595 11.60 -21.09 -8.82
CA LEU A 595 12.60 -20.07 -8.53
C LEU A 595 13.22 -20.37 -7.16
N GLN A 596 14.57 -20.49 -7.09
CA GLN A 596 15.28 -20.85 -5.87
C GLN A 596 15.25 -19.72 -4.83
N GLU A 597 15.03 -20.06 -3.55
CA GLU A 597 15.10 -19.13 -2.42
C GLU A 597 16.53 -18.99 -1.88
N TRP A 598 17.33 -20.03 -1.98
CA TRP A 598 18.74 -20.06 -1.58
C TRP A 598 19.66 -20.31 -2.76
N LEU A 599 20.95 -20.04 -2.55
CA LEU A 599 21.96 -20.23 -3.58
C LEU A 599 22.06 -21.69 -4.02
N GLU A 600 21.93 -22.61 -3.08
CA GLU A 600 21.88 -24.06 -3.33
C GLU A 600 20.44 -24.51 -3.61
N ASP A 601 20.27 -25.50 -4.49
CA ASP A 601 18.96 -26.08 -4.82
C ASP A 601 18.46 -27.01 -3.69
N VAL A 602 18.06 -26.43 -2.59
CA VAL A 602 17.59 -27.12 -1.37
C VAL A 602 16.10 -26.88 -1.09
N ASP A 603 15.43 -26.10 -1.94
CA ASP A 603 14.02 -25.79 -1.78
C ASP A 603 13.14 -27.02 -1.75
N VAL A 604 12.10 -26.96 -0.94
CA VAL A 604 11.04 -27.95 -0.84
C VAL A 604 9.67 -27.26 -0.85
N PRO A 605 8.63 -27.90 -1.42
CA PRO A 605 7.28 -27.36 -1.36
C PRO A 605 6.86 -27.05 0.08
N ASN A 606 6.39 -25.83 0.30
CA ASN A 606 5.92 -25.36 1.60
C ASN A 606 4.81 -24.29 1.44
N THR A 607 4.04 -24.11 2.51
CA THR A 607 2.92 -23.15 2.54
C THR A 607 3.23 -21.93 3.41
N HIS A 608 4.51 -21.59 3.60
CA HIS A 608 4.88 -20.42 4.39
C HIS A 608 4.36 -19.13 3.76
N ARG A 609 4.01 -18.15 4.60
CA ARG A 609 3.39 -16.90 4.18
C ARG A 609 4.30 -15.96 3.41
N HIS A 610 5.62 -15.98 3.63
CA HIS A 610 6.59 -15.12 2.92
C HIS A 610 6.92 -15.62 1.51
N LEU A 611 7.19 -14.67 0.62
CA LEU A 611 7.55 -14.83 -0.80
C LEU A 611 8.88 -14.14 -1.11
N SER A 612 9.84 -14.16 -0.21
CA SER A 612 11.05 -13.33 -0.20
C SER A 612 11.83 -13.39 -1.51
N HIS A 613 11.99 -14.57 -2.10
CA HIS A 613 12.68 -14.77 -3.38
C HIS A 613 11.86 -14.36 -4.63
N LEU A 614 10.62 -13.90 -4.45
CA LEU A 614 9.77 -13.35 -5.53
C LEU A 614 9.82 -11.82 -5.62
N VAL A 615 10.73 -11.14 -4.93
CA VAL A 615 10.85 -9.67 -4.98
C VAL A 615 11.10 -9.18 -6.40
N ASP A 616 11.87 -9.90 -7.22
CA ASP A 616 12.10 -9.58 -8.63
C ASP A 616 10.84 -9.73 -9.52
N LEU A 617 9.85 -10.54 -9.10
CA LEU A 617 8.52 -10.53 -9.73
C LEU A 617 7.69 -9.36 -9.20
N MET A 618 7.56 -9.25 -7.88
CA MET A 618 6.79 -8.23 -7.19
C MET A 618 7.44 -7.89 -5.84
N PRO A 619 7.90 -6.64 -5.64
CA PRO A 619 7.55 -5.41 -6.37
C PRO A 619 8.51 -4.97 -7.48
N ALA A 620 9.74 -5.48 -7.58
CA ALA A 620 10.78 -4.96 -8.46
C ALA A 620 10.44 -5.04 -9.97
N GLY A 621 9.76 -6.10 -10.41
CA GLY A 621 9.29 -6.24 -11.78
C GLY A 621 10.37 -6.63 -12.81
N ASN A 622 11.46 -7.25 -12.36
CA ASN A 622 12.52 -7.77 -13.25
C ASN A 622 12.16 -9.14 -13.83
N ILE A 623 11.27 -9.90 -13.19
CA ILE A 623 10.69 -11.14 -13.70
C ILE A 623 9.34 -10.81 -14.33
N THR A 624 9.17 -11.15 -15.61
CA THR A 624 7.93 -10.90 -16.36
C THR A 624 7.66 -11.99 -17.38
N PRO A 625 6.38 -12.26 -17.73
CA PRO A 625 6.05 -13.23 -18.77
C PRO A 625 6.63 -12.87 -20.16
N HIS A 626 6.79 -11.57 -20.46
CA HIS A 626 7.24 -11.12 -21.79
C HIS A 626 8.76 -11.11 -21.95
N HIS A 627 9.50 -10.75 -20.90
CA HIS A 627 10.96 -10.57 -21.02
C HIS A 627 11.79 -11.68 -20.38
N THR A 628 11.20 -12.41 -19.41
CA THR A 628 11.87 -13.51 -18.69
C THR A 628 10.88 -14.68 -18.47
N PRO A 629 10.30 -15.26 -19.53
CA PRO A 629 9.20 -16.23 -19.42
C PRO A 629 9.57 -17.47 -18.60
N GLU A 630 10.81 -17.95 -18.68
CA GLU A 630 11.26 -19.10 -17.91
C GLU A 630 11.27 -18.79 -16.38
N MET A 631 11.72 -17.59 -16.00
CA MET A 631 11.71 -17.15 -14.59
C MET A 631 10.28 -16.89 -14.10
N ALA A 632 9.40 -16.36 -14.96
CA ALA A 632 7.99 -16.17 -14.65
C ALA A 632 7.30 -17.53 -14.40
N ALA A 633 7.57 -18.54 -15.21
CA ALA A 633 7.08 -19.90 -14.99
C ALA A 633 7.64 -20.51 -13.70
N ALA A 634 8.92 -20.28 -13.39
CA ALA A 634 9.52 -20.75 -12.14
C ALA A 634 8.94 -20.07 -10.89
N ALA A 635 8.62 -18.78 -10.98
CA ALA A 635 7.92 -18.05 -9.92
C ALA A 635 6.48 -18.56 -9.72
N GLU A 636 5.79 -18.96 -10.79
CA GLU A 636 4.47 -19.58 -10.72
C GLU A 636 4.51 -20.92 -9.98
N VAL A 637 5.55 -21.75 -10.19
CA VAL A 637 5.73 -23.00 -9.43
C VAL A 637 5.79 -22.69 -7.92
N VAL A 638 6.54 -21.67 -7.51
CA VAL A 638 6.60 -21.24 -6.10
C VAL A 638 5.23 -20.84 -5.59
N LEU A 639 4.50 -20.00 -6.32
CA LEU A 639 3.16 -19.56 -5.91
C LEU A 639 2.18 -20.74 -5.76
N ASN A 640 2.29 -21.73 -6.63
CA ASN A 640 1.47 -22.95 -6.55
C ASN A 640 1.82 -23.78 -5.30
N TRP A 641 3.10 -23.85 -4.89
CA TRP A 641 3.51 -24.49 -3.64
C TRP A 641 2.97 -23.75 -2.42
N LYS A 642 3.11 -22.41 -2.41
CA LYS A 642 2.66 -21.57 -1.30
C LYS A 642 1.15 -21.62 -1.12
N GLY A 643 0.38 -21.87 -2.20
CA GLY A 643 -1.08 -21.87 -2.18
C GLY A 643 -1.67 -20.50 -1.84
N ASP A 644 -3.00 -20.37 -1.95
CA ASP A 644 -3.69 -19.08 -1.75
C ASP A 644 -4.19 -18.87 -0.31
N ASP A 645 -4.30 -19.94 0.48
CA ASP A 645 -5.02 -19.95 1.78
C ASP A 645 -4.08 -19.95 2.99
N THR A 646 -2.87 -19.41 2.87
CA THR A 646 -1.88 -19.47 3.94
C THR A 646 -2.27 -18.65 5.16
N ASN A 647 -2.72 -19.34 6.21
CA ASN A 647 -2.92 -18.85 7.57
C ASN A 647 -3.79 -17.57 7.72
N ASN A 648 -4.64 -17.26 6.73
CA ASN A 648 -5.52 -16.07 6.72
C ASN A 648 -4.78 -14.76 7.05
N THR A 649 -3.55 -14.60 6.55
CA THR A 649 -2.76 -13.39 6.71
C THR A 649 -2.99 -12.51 5.48
N ALA A 650 -3.69 -11.41 5.63
CA ALA A 650 -4.12 -10.55 4.53
C ALA A 650 -2.96 -10.07 3.65
N TRP A 651 -1.86 -9.60 4.23
CA TRP A 651 -0.71 -9.12 3.48
C TRP A 651 -0.06 -10.20 2.60
N SER A 652 0.01 -11.45 3.10
CA SER A 652 0.56 -12.56 2.31
C SER A 652 -0.32 -12.90 1.11
N GLN A 653 -1.63 -12.91 1.30
CA GLN A 653 -2.59 -13.10 0.22
C GLN A 653 -2.54 -11.93 -0.77
N ALA A 654 -2.43 -10.68 -0.28
CA ALA A 654 -2.26 -9.50 -1.12
C ALA A 654 -0.97 -9.55 -1.96
N TRP A 655 0.16 -10.00 -1.38
CA TRP A 655 1.40 -10.19 -2.13
C TRP A 655 1.24 -11.24 -3.23
N LYS A 656 0.60 -12.37 -2.92
CA LYS A 656 0.29 -13.41 -3.92
C LYS A 656 -0.63 -12.89 -5.02
N MET A 657 -1.66 -12.11 -4.66
CA MET A 657 -2.53 -11.43 -5.62
C MET A 657 -1.72 -10.55 -6.57
N CYS A 658 -0.84 -9.69 -6.03
CA CYS A 658 0.05 -8.86 -6.83
C CYS A 658 0.97 -9.70 -7.75
N CYS A 659 1.55 -10.80 -7.24
CA CYS A 659 2.36 -11.71 -8.04
C CYS A 659 1.55 -12.34 -9.19
N ARG A 660 0.33 -12.83 -8.92
CA ARG A 660 -0.57 -13.38 -9.96
C ARG A 660 -0.94 -12.32 -11.01
N THR A 661 -1.17 -11.07 -10.58
CA THR A 661 -1.44 -9.95 -11.48
C THR A 661 -0.23 -9.68 -12.39
N ARG A 662 1.00 -9.71 -11.84
CA ARG A 662 2.25 -9.58 -12.62
C ARG A 662 2.50 -10.75 -13.57
N LEU A 663 1.98 -11.92 -13.26
CA LEU A 663 1.97 -13.08 -14.17
C LEU A 663 0.79 -13.04 -15.17
N LEU A 664 0.06 -11.94 -15.24
CA LEU A 664 -1.10 -11.74 -16.14
C LEU A 664 -2.27 -12.69 -15.87
N GLN A 665 -2.36 -13.23 -14.65
CA GLN A 665 -3.37 -14.21 -14.22
C GLN A 665 -4.55 -13.50 -13.51
N GLY A 666 -5.28 -12.64 -14.23
CA GLY A 666 -6.34 -11.78 -13.69
C GLY A 666 -7.45 -12.54 -12.95
N ASN A 667 -7.92 -13.66 -13.51
CA ASN A 667 -8.94 -14.49 -12.86
C ASN A 667 -8.46 -15.08 -11.54
N HIS A 668 -7.20 -15.50 -11.47
CA HIS A 668 -6.63 -16.03 -10.24
C HIS A 668 -6.45 -14.92 -9.19
N ALA A 669 -5.96 -13.75 -9.60
CA ALA A 669 -5.85 -12.58 -8.73
C ALA A 669 -7.23 -12.15 -8.18
N TYR A 670 -8.29 -12.18 -9.00
CA TYR A 670 -9.66 -11.89 -8.59
C TYR A 670 -10.20 -12.93 -7.60
N MET A 671 -9.88 -14.20 -7.78
CA MET A 671 -10.20 -15.26 -6.81
C MET A 671 -9.56 -14.96 -5.45
N ILE A 672 -8.26 -14.61 -5.42
CA ILE A 672 -7.57 -14.28 -4.16
C ILE A 672 -8.21 -13.05 -3.50
N LEU A 673 -8.55 -12.01 -4.27
CA LEU A 673 -9.26 -10.83 -3.77
C LEU A 673 -10.56 -11.20 -3.04
N ASN A 674 -11.40 -12.06 -3.65
CA ASN A 674 -12.65 -12.49 -3.02
C ASN A 674 -12.39 -13.36 -1.76
N LYS A 675 -11.34 -14.17 -1.74
CA LYS A 675 -10.93 -14.91 -0.53
C LYS A 675 -10.47 -13.96 0.59
N ILE A 676 -9.76 -12.88 0.27
CA ILE A 676 -9.39 -11.86 1.24
C ILE A 676 -10.65 -11.17 1.78
N LEU A 677 -11.55 -10.73 0.91
CA LEU A 677 -12.83 -10.12 1.30
C LEU A 677 -13.71 -11.07 2.13
N ALA A 678 -13.61 -12.39 1.92
CA ALA A 678 -14.36 -13.40 2.66
C ALA A 678 -13.78 -13.71 4.04
N LYS A 679 -12.45 -13.80 4.17
CA LYS A 679 -11.80 -14.47 5.31
C LYS A 679 -10.76 -13.62 6.07
N SER A 680 -10.33 -12.51 5.50
CA SER A 680 -9.24 -11.70 6.07
C SER A 680 -9.64 -10.24 6.27
N HIS A 681 -10.93 -9.92 6.28
CA HIS A 681 -11.46 -8.60 6.58
C HIS A 681 -12.13 -8.57 7.96
N THR A 682 -12.37 -7.36 8.41
CA THR A 682 -13.26 -7.02 9.50
C THR A 682 -14.50 -6.31 8.95
N ASP A 683 -15.53 -6.13 9.76
CA ASP A 683 -16.79 -5.52 9.32
C ASP A 683 -16.59 -4.09 8.76
N ASN A 684 -15.59 -3.35 9.24
CA ASN A 684 -15.27 -2.01 8.75
C ASN A 684 -14.32 -2.01 7.54
N MET A 685 -14.09 -3.16 6.91
CA MET A 685 -13.20 -3.35 5.75
C MET A 685 -11.72 -3.03 6.00
N THR A 686 -11.27 -2.97 7.26
CA THR A 686 -9.84 -3.08 7.53
C THR A 686 -9.45 -4.55 7.51
N PHE A 687 -8.32 -4.88 6.94
CA PHE A 687 -7.90 -6.28 6.86
C PHE A 687 -7.20 -6.72 8.13
N SER A 688 -7.39 -7.97 8.48
CA SER A 688 -6.82 -8.54 9.70
C SER A 688 -6.17 -9.88 9.44
N ARG A 689 -5.43 -10.32 10.40
CA ARG A 689 -5.09 -11.73 10.59
C ARG A 689 -6.25 -12.39 11.34
N LYS A 690 -6.54 -13.64 11.00
CA LYS A 690 -7.56 -14.43 11.72
C LYS A 690 -7.29 -14.36 13.23
N GLY A 691 -8.13 -13.68 13.97
CA GLY A 691 -8.07 -13.60 15.42
C GLY A 691 -8.01 -12.22 16.04
N ASN A 692 -8.21 -11.13 15.28
CA ASN A 692 -8.41 -9.73 15.72
C ASN A 692 -7.23 -8.77 15.59
N GLU A 693 -6.17 -9.10 14.87
CA GLU A 693 -5.04 -8.17 14.68
C GLU A 693 -5.25 -7.40 13.37
N ASN A 694 -5.57 -6.11 13.42
CA ASN A 694 -5.60 -5.28 12.22
C ASN A 694 -4.19 -5.14 11.64
N GLN A 695 -4.08 -5.33 10.32
CA GLN A 695 -2.84 -5.14 9.56
C GLN A 695 -3.17 -4.37 8.28
N ILE A 696 -2.82 -3.09 8.24
CA ILE A 696 -3.16 -2.19 7.13
C ILE A 696 -2.44 -2.53 5.83
N ASP A 697 -1.32 -3.23 5.92
CA ASP A 697 -0.54 -3.73 4.80
C ASP A 697 -1.38 -4.59 3.84
N GLY A 698 -2.29 -5.41 4.37
CA GLY A 698 -3.24 -6.18 3.58
C GLY A 698 -4.14 -5.29 2.71
N ASN A 699 -4.68 -4.19 3.27
CA ASN A 699 -5.50 -3.23 2.52
C ASN A 699 -4.70 -2.59 1.38
N LEU A 700 -3.49 -2.14 1.68
CA LEU A 700 -2.68 -1.37 0.73
C LEU A 700 -2.01 -2.27 -0.33
N GLY A 701 -1.70 -3.53 0.03
CA GLY A 701 -1.29 -4.54 -0.93
C GLY A 701 -2.40 -4.93 -1.91
N VAL A 702 -3.64 -5.08 -1.44
CA VAL A 702 -4.80 -5.33 -2.32
C VAL A 702 -5.07 -4.13 -3.22
N LEU A 703 -4.87 -2.90 -2.74
CA LEU A 703 -4.95 -1.69 -3.57
C LEU A 703 -3.98 -1.77 -4.76
N MET A 704 -2.72 -2.14 -4.49
CA MET A 704 -1.70 -2.33 -5.53
C MET A 704 -2.11 -3.41 -6.53
N GLY A 705 -2.48 -4.61 -6.04
CA GLY A 705 -2.88 -5.71 -6.90
C GLY A 705 -4.09 -5.37 -7.78
N THR A 706 -5.07 -4.64 -7.23
CA THR A 706 -6.25 -4.20 -8.01
C THR A 706 -5.87 -3.14 -9.05
N ALA A 707 -5.04 -2.16 -8.71
CA ALA A 707 -4.57 -1.15 -9.68
C ALA A 707 -3.82 -1.80 -10.85
N GLU A 708 -2.98 -2.79 -10.57
CA GLU A 708 -2.20 -3.49 -11.59
C GLU A 708 -2.99 -4.49 -12.45
N MET A 709 -4.21 -4.85 -12.09
CA MET A 709 -5.12 -5.52 -13.02
C MET A 709 -5.42 -4.65 -14.25
N PHE A 710 -5.44 -3.34 -14.06
CA PHE A 710 -5.80 -2.38 -15.12
C PHE A 710 -4.59 -1.71 -15.76
N LEU A 711 -3.52 -1.44 -15.00
CA LEU A 711 -2.37 -0.68 -15.48
C LEU A 711 -1.07 -1.18 -14.84
N GLN A 712 -0.12 -1.61 -15.67
CA GLN A 712 1.26 -1.87 -15.25
C GLN A 712 2.23 -0.96 -16.00
N SER A 713 3.35 -0.58 -15.35
CA SER A 713 4.36 0.28 -16.00
C SER A 713 5.80 -0.03 -15.57
N HIS A 714 6.05 -1.15 -14.92
CA HIS A 714 7.34 -1.52 -14.34
C HIS A 714 8.44 -1.83 -15.35
N GLN A 715 8.08 -2.10 -16.64
CA GLN A 715 9.03 -2.36 -17.72
C GLN A 715 9.26 -1.12 -18.61
N GLY A 716 8.85 0.08 -18.16
CA GLY A 716 8.90 1.28 -18.97
C GLY A 716 7.87 1.31 -20.11
N GLU A 717 6.86 0.47 -20.02
CA GLU A 717 5.73 0.36 -20.93
C GLU A 717 4.43 0.68 -20.18
N VAL A 718 3.51 1.40 -20.79
CA VAL A 718 2.14 1.59 -20.28
C VAL A 718 1.33 0.39 -20.75
N TYR A 719 1.22 -0.64 -19.90
CA TYR A 719 0.50 -1.86 -20.25
C TYR A 719 -0.97 -1.72 -19.84
N LEU A 720 -1.87 -1.70 -20.84
CA LEU A 720 -3.31 -1.49 -20.66
C LEU A 720 -4.02 -2.83 -20.46
N LEU A 721 -4.78 -2.96 -19.37
CA LEU A 721 -5.58 -4.14 -19.01
C LEU A 721 -4.78 -5.46 -18.98
N PRO A 722 -3.57 -5.48 -18.37
CA PRO A 722 -2.68 -6.65 -18.43
C PRO A 722 -3.26 -7.91 -17.77
N ALA A 723 -4.12 -7.73 -16.75
CA ALA A 723 -4.66 -8.83 -15.95
C ALA A 723 -6.15 -8.59 -15.60
N LEU A 724 -6.94 -8.18 -16.60
CA LEU A 724 -8.37 -7.94 -16.42
C LEU A 724 -9.09 -9.27 -16.15
N PRO A 725 -9.84 -9.42 -15.03
CA PRO A 725 -10.63 -10.63 -14.77
C PRO A 725 -11.84 -10.74 -15.72
N ASP A 726 -12.19 -11.94 -16.13
CA ASP A 726 -13.35 -12.20 -17.02
C ASP A 726 -14.68 -11.69 -16.45
N LYS A 727 -14.81 -11.67 -15.11
CA LYS A 727 -16.00 -11.14 -14.43
C LYS A 727 -16.15 -9.62 -14.55
N MET A 728 -15.09 -8.90 -14.84
CA MET A 728 -15.11 -7.46 -15.07
C MET A 728 -15.36 -7.14 -16.55
N VAL A 729 -16.55 -7.56 -17.04
CA VAL A 729 -16.91 -7.47 -18.47
C VAL A 729 -16.85 -6.05 -19.02
N ALA A 730 -17.22 -5.06 -18.20
CA ALA A 730 -17.20 -3.65 -18.56
C ALA A 730 -16.84 -2.81 -17.34
N GLY A 731 -16.23 -1.66 -17.58
CA GLY A 731 -15.88 -0.73 -16.50
C GLY A 731 -14.96 0.39 -16.99
N SER A 732 -14.56 1.21 -16.03
CA SER A 732 -13.57 2.24 -16.26
C SER A 732 -12.74 2.52 -15.01
N VAL A 733 -11.49 2.89 -15.24
CA VAL A 733 -10.62 3.46 -14.21
C VAL A 733 -10.00 4.73 -14.76
N THR A 734 -9.92 5.79 -13.93
CA THR A 734 -9.33 7.06 -14.35
C THR A 734 -8.26 7.51 -13.37
N GLY A 735 -7.26 8.24 -13.87
CA GLY A 735 -6.29 8.96 -13.05
C GLY A 735 -5.17 8.11 -12.46
N LEU A 736 -5.04 6.82 -12.83
CA LEU A 736 -3.89 6.02 -12.45
C LEU A 736 -2.59 6.62 -13.03
N ARG A 737 -1.49 6.47 -12.29
CA ARG A 737 -0.18 6.95 -12.75
C ARG A 737 0.64 5.81 -13.33
N ALA A 738 1.41 6.12 -14.35
CA ALA A 738 2.43 5.25 -14.90
C ALA A 738 3.80 5.95 -14.88
N ARG A 739 4.86 5.15 -14.79
CA ARG A 739 6.25 5.63 -14.87
C ARG A 739 6.47 6.45 -16.14
N GLY A 740 7.38 7.42 -16.08
CA GLY A 740 7.61 8.35 -17.20
C GLY A 740 6.74 9.60 -17.15
N GLY A 741 5.99 9.82 -16.06
CA GLY A 741 5.16 11.01 -15.86
C GLY A 741 3.80 10.95 -16.56
N PHE A 742 3.25 9.76 -16.76
CA PHE A 742 1.94 9.58 -17.39
C PHE A 742 0.81 9.45 -16.36
N THR A 743 -0.36 10.01 -16.71
CA THR A 743 -1.62 9.74 -16.02
C THR A 743 -2.59 9.10 -17.00
N VAL A 744 -3.17 7.96 -16.62
CA VAL A 744 -3.88 7.06 -17.52
C VAL A 744 -5.31 6.87 -17.05
N GLY A 745 -6.26 6.98 -17.98
CA GLY A 745 -7.62 6.52 -17.83
C GLY A 745 -7.91 5.42 -18.85
N ILE A 746 -8.67 4.39 -18.44
CA ILE A 746 -8.96 3.21 -19.28
C ILE A 746 -10.46 2.92 -19.18
N THR A 747 -11.09 2.67 -20.32
CA THR A 747 -12.46 2.17 -20.40
C THR A 747 -12.46 0.89 -21.22
N TRP A 748 -13.19 -0.11 -20.74
CA TRP A 748 -13.29 -1.40 -21.43
C TRP A 748 -14.75 -1.86 -21.49
N GLN A 749 -15.05 -2.71 -22.46
CA GLN A 749 -16.36 -3.33 -22.66
C GLN A 749 -16.17 -4.70 -23.31
N ASN A 750 -16.95 -5.69 -22.89
CA ASN A 750 -16.83 -7.09 -23.33
C ASN A 750 -15.39 -7.64 -23.12
N ASN A 751 -14.80 -7.32 -21.96
CA ASN A 751 -13.43 -7.65 -21.59
C ASN A 751 -12.35 -7.13 -22.55
N ALA A 752 -12.67 -6.18 -23.41
CA ALA A 752 -11.75 -5.60 -24.39
C ALA A 752 -11.56 -4.09 -24.16
N LEU A 753 -10.35 -3.59 -24.43
CA LEU A 753 -10.08 -2.18 -24.42
C LEU A 753 -11.05 -1.45 -25.38
N SER A 754 -11.75 -0.45 -24.86
CA SER A 754 -12.55 0.47 -25.68
C SER A 754 -11.74 1.72 -26.00
N THR A 755 -11.36 2.45 -24.95
CA THR A 755 -10.52 3.64 -25.06
C THR A 755 -9.60 3.78 -23.85
N ALA A 756 -8.44 4.42 -24.07
CA ALA A 756 -7.64 4.93 -22.97
C ALA A 756 -7.25 6.39 -23.21
N THR A 757 -7.07 7.15 -22.16
CA THR A 757 -6.54 8.52 -22.18
C THR A 757 -5.18 8.54 -21.49
N ILE A 758 -4.18 9.18 -22.11
CA ILE A 758 -2.85 9.32 -21.57
C ILE A 758 -2.50 10.80 -21.52
N TYR A 759 -2.43 11.35 -20.31
CA TYR A 759 -1.87 12.68 -20.08
C TYR A 759 -0.36 12.55 -19.85
N SER A 760 0.45 13.27 -20.59
CA SER A 760 1.91 13.32 -20.42
C SER A 760 2.30 14.59 -19.68
N SER A 761 2.84 14.46 -18.46
CA SER A 761 3.30 15.62 -17.69
C SER A 761 4.70 16.10 -18.12
N ARG A 762 5.49 15.26 -18.79
CA ARG A 762 6.91 15.46 -19.06
C ARG A 762 7.28 15.55 -20.54
N GLY A 763 6.44 15.05 -21.44
CA GLY A 763 6.80 14.92 -22.86
C GLY A 763 7.72 13.73 -23.14
N SER A 764 7.69 12.70 -22.30
CA SER A 764 8.49 11.48 -22.48
C SER A 764 7.96 10.68 -23.68
N THR A 765 8.80 9.83 -24.25
CA THR A 765 8.35 8.80 -25.20
C THR A 765 7.39 7.86 -24.47
N CYS A 766 6.21 7.66 -25.04
CA CYS A 766 5.20 6.74 -24.51
C CYS A 766 5.28 5.41 -25.25
N ARG A 767 5.49 4.34 -24.51
CA ARG A 767 5.41 2.95 -25.00
C ARG A 767 4.16 2.33 -24.44
N ILE A 768 3.26 1.86 -25.29
CA ILE A 768 2.03 1.20 -24.90
C ILE A 768 2.12 -0.27 -25.26
N ARG A 769 1.87 -1.15 -24.30
CA ARG A 769 1.57 -2.55 -24.55
C ARG A 769 0.06 -2.75 -24.48
N SER A 770 -0.51 -3.39 -25.50
CA SER A 770 -1.95 -3.65 -25.60
C SER A 770 -2.19 -4.99 -26.26
N ALA A 771 -3.11 -5.79 -25.72
CA ALA A 771 -3.55 -7.04 -26.35
C ALA A 771 -4.40 -6.79 -27.62
N TRP A 772 -4.80 -5.52 -27.85
CA TRP A 772 -5.60 -5.13 -29.00
C TRP A 772 -4.81 -4.17 -29.89
N PRO A 773 -4.98 -4.21 -31.22
CA PRO A 773 -4.46 -3.19 -32.11
C PRO A 773 -5.01 -1.81 -31.72
N ILE A 774 -4.15 -0.79 -31.76
CA ILE A 774 -4.53 0.55 -31.29
C ILE A 774 -4.21 1.64 -32.31
N VAL A 775 -5.01 2.69 -32.26
CA VAL A 775 -4.70 3.99 -32.87
C VAL A 775 -4.61 5.04 -31.79
N VAL A 776 -3.74 6.03 -31.97
CA VAL A 776 -3.54 7.14 -31.06
C VAL A 776 -3.85 8.46 -31.75
N ALA A 777 -4.55 9.34 -31.04
CA ALA A 777 -4.87 10.68 -31.52
C ALA A 777 -4.63 11.74 -30.43
N GLU A 778 -4.20 12.91 -30.86
CA GLU A 778 -4.19 14.14 -30.06
C GLU A 778 -5.34 15.04 -30.53
N GLY A 779 -6.42 15.09 -29.76
CA GLY A 779 -7.68 15.68 -30.23
C GLY A 779 -8.20 14.96 -31.47
N THR A 780 -8.25 15.64 -32.61
CA THR A 780 -8.67 15.05 -33.89
C THR A 780 -7.49 14.64 -34.78
N LYS A 781 -6.26 14.89 -34.34
CA LYS A 781 -5.05 14.61 -35.11
C LYS A 781 -4.52 13.23 -34.81
N SER A 782 -4.39 12.37 -35.82
CA SER A 782 -3.75 11.07 -35.68
C SER A 782 -2.26 11.23 -35.33
N VAL A 783 -1.79 10.40 -34.43
CA VAL A 783 -0.38 10.30 -34.02
C VAL A 783 0.23 9.07 -34.70
N ALA A 784 1.38 9.28 -35.33
CA ALA A 784 2.11 8.16 -35.95
C ALA A 784 2.70 7.24 -34.88
N LEU A 785 2.45 5.95 -35.01
CA LEU A 785 2.95 4.92 -34.12
C LEU A 785 4.14 4.20 -34.76
N GLN A 786 5.13 3.84 -33.95
CA GLN A 786 6.13 2.84 -34.26
C GLN A 786 5.74 1.56 -33.53
N SER A 787 6.01 0.40 -34.14
CA SER A 787 5.79 -0.91 -33.52
C SER A 787 7.15 -1.60 -33.31
N PRO A 788 7.83 -1.35 -32.18
CA PRO A 788 9.16 -1.93 -31.91
C PRO A 788 9.12 -3.42 -31.55
N GLY A 789 7.94 -3.99 -31.35
CA GLY A 789 7.73 -5.40 -31.03
C GLY A 789 6.26 -5.77 -31.11
N GLU A 790 5.96 -7.04 -30.90
CA GLU A 790 4.60 -7.57 -30.90
C GLU A 790 3.79 -6.91 -29.78
N ASN A 791 2.59 -6.44 -30.09
CA ASN A 791 1.68 -5.77 -29.16
C ASN A 791 2.29 -4.55 -28.45
N LEU A 792 3.36 -3.98 -29.00
CA LEU A 792 4.07 -2.83 -28.46
C LEU A 792 4.05 -1.67 -29.46
N TYR A 793 3.61 -0.51 -28.98
CA TYR A 793 3.44 0.71 -29.76
C TYR A 793 4.19 1.86 -29.10
N GLU A 794 4.90 2.66 -29.89
CA GLU A 794 5.69 3.78 -29.37
C GLU A 794 5.38 5.08 -30.11
N PHE A 795 5.30 6.18 -29.37
CA PHE A 795 5.15 7.53 -29.94
C PHE A 795 5.72 8.59 -29.00
N THR A 796 6.14 9.72 -29.59
CA THR A 796 6.63 10.88 -28.85
C THR A 796 5.48 11.70 -28.32
N THR A 797 5.52 12.06 -27.03
CA THR A 797 4.54 12.94 -26.40
C THR A 797 5.08 14.36 -26.20
N GLN A 798 4.20 15.29 -25.87
CA GLN A 798 4.54 16.65 -25.44
C GLN A 798 4.04 16.87 -24.01
N ALA A 799 4.81 17.61 -23.22
CA ALA A 799 4.44 17.91 -21.83
C ALA A 799 3.15 18.73 -21.78
N GLY A 800 2.21 18.33 -20.93
CA GLY A 800 0.90 18.97 -20.77
C GLY A 800 -0.16 18.50 -21.76
N HIS A 801 0.12 17.56 -22.66
CA HIS A 801 -0.79 17.10 -23.69
C HIS A 801 -1.51 15.80 -23.31
N ILE A 802 -2.70 15.61 -23.89
CA ILE A 802 -3.54 14.42 -23.71
C ILE A 802 -3.65 13.68 -25.04
N TYR A 803 -3.44 12.37 -24.96
CA TYR A 803 -3.55 11.45 -26.07
C TYR A 803 -4.70 10.48 -25.82
N THR A 804 -5.52 10.23 -26.84
CA THR A 804 -6.58 9.22 -26.81
C THR A 804 -6.10 8.00 -27.57
N VAL A 805 -6.13 6.87 -26.89
CA VAL A 805 -5.87 5.54 -27.44
C VAL A 805 -7.20 4.87 -27.66
N THR A 806 -7.44 4.34 -28.85
CA THR A 806 -8.67 3.60 -29.17
C THR A 806 -8.29 2.25 -29.72
N ALA A 807 -8.91 1.19 -29.22
CA ALA A 807 -8.75 -0.12 -29.80
C ALA A 807 -9.30 -0.10 -31.23
N TYR A 808 -8.55 -0.61 -32.16
CA TYR A 808 -8.95 -0.69 -33.55
C TYR A 808 -9.87 -1.89 -33.72
N SER A 809 -11.15 -1.63 -34.00
CA SER A 809 -12.02 -2.69 -34.49
C SER A 809 -11.89 -2.74 -36.00
N CYS A 810 -11.66 -3.89 -36.54
CA CYS A 810 -11.61 -4.06 -38.00
C CYS A 810 -12.89 -3.51 -38.64
N PRO A 811 -12.79 -2.51 -39.50
CA PRO A 811 -14.00 -1.94 -40.12
C PRO A 811 -14.69 -2.92 -41.09
N ILE A 812 -14.03 -4.00 -41.41
CA ILE A 812 -14.56 -5.15 -42.20
C ILE A 812 -14.06 -6.40 -41.47
N PRO A 813 -14.96 -7.35 -41.13
CA PRO A 813 -14.51 -8.65 -40.62
C PRO A 813 -13.61 -9.31 -41.64
N ILE A 814 -12.34 -9.51 -41.33
CA ILE A 814 -11.43 -10.25 -42.17
C ILE A 814 -11.74 -11.73 -41.93
N PRO A 815 -12.13 -12.47 -42.98
CA PRO A 815 -12.34 -13.91 -42.86
C PRO A 815 -11.07 -14.57 -42.26
N TYR A 816 -11.25 -15.39 -41.24
CA TYR A 816 -10.17 -16.13 -40.55
C TYR A 816 -9.24 -15.30 -39.67
N ASP A 817 -9.57 -14.04 -39.35
CA ASP A 817 -9.02 -13.28 -38.24
C ASP A 817 -9.78 -13.72 -36.96
N LEU A 818 -9.30 -14.77 -36.33
CA LEU A 818 -10.00 -15.48 -35.27
C LEU A 818 -9.75 -14.87 -33.88
N ASP A 819 -8.64 -14.20 -33.71
CA ASP A 819 -8.32 -13.43 -32.51
C ASP A 819 -8.76 -11.96 -32.60
N ASN A 820 -9.32 -11.53 -33.77
CA ASN A 820 -9.83 -10.19 -34.06
C ASN A 820 -8.75 -9.09 -33.90
N ASP A 821 -7.49 -9.41 -34.20
CA ASP A 821 -6.37 -8.48 -34.19
C ASP A 821 -6.23 -7.66 -35.50
N CYS A 822 -7.11 -7.88 -36.48
CA CYS A 822 -7.12 -7.32 -37.83
C CYS A 822 -5.97 -7.81 -38.72
N GLN A 823 -5.41 -8.95 -38.40
CA GLN A 823 -4.40 -9.62 -39.19
C GLN A 823 -4.76 -11.10 -39.25
N VAL A 824 -4.55 -11.73 -40.35
CA VAL A 824 -4.55 -13.20 -40.41
C VAL A 824 -3.11 -13.67 -40.38
N ASN A 825 -2.70 -14.24 -39.30
CA ASN A 825 -1.32 -14.61 -39.03
C ASN A 825 -1.21 -16.00 -38.38
N PHE A 826 -0.06 -16.34 -37.82
CA PHE A 826 0.16 -17.65 -37.21
C PHE A 826 -0.68 -17.86 -35.92
N THR A 827 -1.10 -16.78 -35.27
CA THR A 827 -1.95 -16.87 -34.05
C THR A 827 -3.35 -17.35 -34.39
N ASP A 828 -3.93 -16.86 -35.49
CA ASP A 828 -5.22 -17.35 -36.00
C ASP A 828 -5.14 -18.83 -36.40
N PHE A 829 -4.02 -19.23 -36.97
CA PHE A 829 -3.79 -20.64 -37.26
C PHE A 829 -3.74 -21.48 -35.99
N VAL A 830 -3.15 -20.98 -34.92
CA VAL A 830 -3.13 -21.67 -33.62
C VAL A 830 -4.52 -21.77 -33.01
N VAL A 831 -5.33 -20.71 -33.07
CA VAL A 831 -6.73 -20.74 -32.62
C VAL A 831 -7.52 -21.78 -33.40
N LEU A 832 -7.42 -21.76 -34.71
CA LEU A 832 -8.09 -22.72 -35.58
C LEU A 832 -7.65 -24.17 -35.32
N ALA A 833 -6.34 -24.38 -35.13
CA ALA A 833 -5.78 -25.69 -34.82
C ALA A 833 -6.22 -26.21 -33.44
N SER A 834 -6.35 -25.32 -32.45
CA SER A 834 -6.82 -25.65 -31.12
C SER A 834 -8.29 -26.09 -31.14
N GLU A 835 -9.15 -25.34 -31.83
CA GLU A 835 -10.56 -25.71 -32.03
C GLU A 835 -10.73 -27.05 -32.78
N TRP A 836 -9.83 -27.34 -33.74
CA TRP A 836 -9.83 -28.60 -34.44
C TRP A 836 -9.43 -29.77 -33.54
N ILE A 837 -8.48 -29.55 -32.64
CA ILE A 837 -8.04 -30.59 -31.67
C ILE A 837 -9.15 -30.83 -30.61
N ASP A 838 -9.74 -29.80 -30.08
CA ASP A 838 -10.77 -29.86 -29.03
C ASP A 838 -12.07 -30.52 -29.52
N ASN A 839 -12.41 -30.33 -30.80
CA ASN A 839 -13.61 -30.91 -31.37
C ASN A 839 -13.40 -32.31 -32.00
N GLY A 840 -12.25 -32.93 -31.79
CA GLY A 840 -11.98 -34.30 -32.24
C GLY A 840 -12.10 -34.52 -33.76
N GLY A 841 -11.92 -33.44 -34.55
CA GLY A 841 -11.92 -33.47 -36.01
C GLY A 841 -13.31 -33.67 -36.67
N GLY A 842 -14.41 -33.34 -35.97
CA GLY A 842 -15.74 -33.49 -36.55
C GLY A 842 -16.74 -32.46 -36.05
N GLU A 843 -17.25 -31.65 -36.95
CA GLU A 843 -18.28 -30.61 -36.81
C GLU A 843 -17.77 -29.27 -36.22
N GLY A 844 -17.20 -28.41 -37.06
CA GLY A 844 -16.88 -27.01 -36.76
C GLY A 844 -15.73 -26.46 -37.59
N VAL A 845 -14.57 -27.05 -37.55
CA VAL A 845 -13.39 -26.69 -38.36
C VAL A 845 -12.87 -27.93 -39.08
N ASP A 846 -12.71 -27.83 -40.38
CA ASP A 846 -12.19 -28.94 -41.21
C ASP A 846 -10.89 -28.58 -41.91
N LEU A 847 -10.28 -29.57 -42.62
CA LEU A 847 -9.07 -29.35 -43.38
C LEU A 847 -9.25 -28.34 -44.54
N ALA A 848 -10.49 -28.08 -44.98
CA ALA A 848 -10.77 -27.08 -45.99
C ALA A 848 -10.67 -25.65 -45.43
N ASP A 849 -11.05 -25.45 -44.15
CA ASP A 849 -10.87 -24.16 -43.44
C ASP A 849 -9.39 -23.84 -43.25
N LEU A 850 -8.59 -24.82 -42.85
CA LEU A 850 -7.13 -24.69 -42.78
C LEU A 850 -6.47 -24.41 -44.12
N ALA A 851 -6.98 -25.07 -45.18
CA ALA A 851 -6.48 -24.82 -46.52
C ALA A 851 -6.88 -23.46 -47.07
N GLN A 852 -8.07 -22.97 -46.74
CA GLN A 852 -8.55 -21.65 -47.12
C GLN A 852 -7.77 -20.56 -46.40
N LEU A 853 -7.55 -20.68 -45.09
CA LEU A 853 -6.70 -19.78 -44.33
C LEU A 853 -5.28 -19.67 -44.97
N ALA A 854 -4.69 -20.80 -45.35
CA ALA A 854 -3.37 -20.81 -45.99
C ALA A 854 -3.40 -20.16 -47.39
N LEU A 855 -4.51 -20.28 -48.12
CA LEU A 855 -4.69 -19.63 -49.41
C LEU A 855 -4.87 -18.12 -49.28
N ASP A 856 -5.66 -17.67 -48.33
CA ASP A 856 -5.90 -16.24 -48.07
C ASP A 856 -4.59 -15.58 -47.63
N TRP A 857 -3.80 -16.25 -46.79
CA TRP A 857 -2.45 -15.81 -46.42
C TRP A 857 -1.48 -15.72 -47.57
N LEU A 858 -1.53 -16.66 -48.53
CA LEU A 858 -0.71 -16.68 -49.75
C LEU A 858 -1.17 -15.64 -50.77
N GLU A 859 -2.47 -15.36 -50.91
CA GLU A 859 -3.00 -14.35 -51.79
C GLU A 859 -2.63 -12.94 -51.34
N CYS A 860 -2.72 -12.66 -50.04
CA CYS A 860 -2.32 -11.38 -49.47
C CYS A 860 -0.82 -11.06 -49.66
N ARG A 861 0.07 -12.04 -49.60
CA ARG A 861 1.50 -11.86 -49.95
C ARG A 861 1.76 -11.50 -51.40
N ARG A 862 0.77 -11.62 -52.30
CA ARG A 862 0.92 -11.33 -53.75
C ARG A 862 0.39 -9.95 -54.14
N ASP A 863 -0.21 -9.21 -53.24
CA ASP A 863 -0.67 -7.83 -53.52
C ASP A 863 0.48 -6.85 -53.39
N PRO A 864 0.93 -6.20 -54.49
CA PRO A 864 2.05 -5.26 -54.47
C PRO A 864 1.70 -3.90 -53.84
N ALA A 865 0.47 -3.67 -53.40
CA ALA A 865 0.03 -2.40 -52.84
C ALA A 865 0.27 -2.26 -51.34
N GLY A 866 0.75 -3.29 -50.63
CA GLY A 866 1.13 -3.22 -49.20
C GLY A 866 -0.03 -2.93 -48.25
N THR A 867 -1.26 -3.25 -48.65
CA THR A 867 -2.48 -2.96 -47.85
C THR A 867 -3.10 -4.21 -47.20
N CYS A 868 -2.60 -5.38 -47.54
CA CYS A 868 -2.90 -6.62 -46.83
C CYS A 868 -1.78 -6.91 -45.85
N TRP A 869 -2.04 -7.11 -44.60
CA TRP A 869 -1.11 -7.67 -43.60
C TRP A 869 0.10 -6.79 -43.25
N GLN A 870 -0.08 -5.77 -42.42
CA GLN A 870 1.02 -5.19 -41.60
C GLN A 870 0.99 -5.74 -40.23
#